data_9e970d45515285d4efde45cdae3b7cc4
#
_entry.id   9e970d45515285d4efde45cdae3b7cc4
#
_cell.length_a   1.000
_cell.length_b   1.000
_cell.length_c   1.000
_cell.angle_alpha   90.00
_cell.angle_beta   90.00
_cell.angle_gamma   90.00
#
_symmetry.space_group_name_H-M   'P 1'
#
loop_
_entity.id
_entity.type
_entity.pdbx_description
1 polymer ?
#
loop_
_entity_poly.entity_id
_entity_poly.type
_entity_poly.pdbx_seq_one_letter_code
_entity_poly.pdbx_strand_id
1 'polypeptide(L)'
;LAGRPSSAMPPQEKRVRAQEGPNSEVKQSGTVHKDALYAPFRALGYITNGVPFVLQVRFGGKDAQVPDVNIVTCIGDTWTMWNAERMTLLFVGPVLSDGISAMAHATSPDSLLVAAGSSVYRYVRGHEVAKYNTSVADEGIEGHVLSSMLVFGDYVCSLAAHGSTMYVWSLLTTELLQAIALPSSSQASCFVHPATYLNKVVLGMTDGSLQLWNVRTASLIHTFDALDVRGGKKSTNVTGVVHMTQSPAVDVLAVAYTDGLVSLFDVRVGEALFSVRVEGGLASGCLAFRTDHVAHLLAVATRAGSIVLFDLNAVTDTDHVSGGVPRLLHSIQHAHDGAIGSIEFVPGQPLLISTGADNALKQWFFESPTLPPRVLKSRSGHAMPPHLIRYYGDDGRAMLSASRDRSLRCLSIVRDSRSFELSQGSIESKSHKLAVEASSLKLTPTTSLSYSTLRSRDWDDVLTTHANDKHAHTWTVRNKHMNPNTLNVARSKRSSAVATTSCVSACGNFALVGTSDGRVEMYNMQSHIHRRTFHTESSVPVSDICCDALNQVCLVSTQDGALHYFDFFSAQKVATESMPAGCSGLRLHRESNLVAVLTDDLVLSILDLETRRVARRFTGFRGRILDATFSADGRWIVACSTDNGLRTFDIATAQLI
;
A
#
# COMPACT_ATOMS: atom_id res chain seq x y z
N LEU A 1 44.06 24.77 56.00
CA LEU A 1 45.19 23.85 55.87
C LEU A 1 44.83 22.66 54.99
N ALA A 2 45.34 22.74 53.78
CA ALA A 2 46.02 21.71 53.01
C ALA A 2 45.25 20.50 52.48
N GLY A 3 45.28 20.37 51.18
CA GLY A 3 45.36 19.10 50.49
C GLY A 3 44.36 18.88 49.33
N ARG A 4 44.65 19.41 48.15
CA ARG A 4 44.10 18.87 46.91
C ARG A 4 44.80 17.55 46.60
N PRO A 5 44.07 16.53 46.09
CA PRO A 5 44.65 15.52 45.23
C PRO A 5 44.18 15.69 43.78
N SER A 6 45.14 15.48 42.94
CA SER A 6 45.23 15.51 41.50
C SER A 6 44.12 14.75 40.75
N SER A 7 43.67 15.36 39.64
CA SER A 7 42.89 14.77 38.58
C SER A 7 43.61 13.59 37.92
N ALA A 8 43.03 12.40 38.03
CA ALA A 8 43.38 11.27 37.18
C ALA A 8 42.41 11.24 35.96
N MET A 9 43.01 11.36 34.78
CA MET A 9 42.30 11.09 33.49
C MET A 9 41.88 9.62 33.42
N PRO A 10 40.70 9.32 32.87
CA PRO A 10 40.33 7.94 32.55
C PRO A 10 41.15 7.43 31.34
N PRO A 11 41.41 6.13 31.27
CA PRO A 11 42.24 5.53 30.23
C PRO A 11 41.57 5.60 28.87
N GLN A 12 42.33 5.96 27.85
CA GLN A 12 41.96 5.90 26.43
C GLN A 12 41.71 4.45 26.04
N GLU A 13 40.47 4.13 25.64
CA GLU A 13 40.16 2.89 24.95
C GLU A 13 40.90 2.85 23.61
N LYS A 14 41.78 1.87 23.48
CA LYS A 14 42.44 1.50 22.22
C LYS A 14 41.38 1.06 21.24
N ARG A 15 41.07 1.87 20.22
CA ARG A 15 40.38 1.44 19.01
C ARG A 15 41.22 0.35 18.37
N VAL A 16 40.74 -0.89 18.45
CA VAL A 16 41.23 -2.01 17.64
C VAL A 16 40.78 -1.71 16.21
N ARG A 17 41.74 -1.44 15.33
CA ARG A 17 41.52 -1.44 13.88
C ARG A 17 41.11 -2.86 13.48
N ALA A 18 39.87 -3.06 13.11
CA ALA A 18 39.46 -4.23 12.39
C ALA A 18 40.18 -4.22 11.03
N GLN A 19 40.94 -5.27 10.78
CA GLN A 19 41.53 -5.53 9.47
C GLN A 19 40.37 -5.75 8.46
N GLU A 20 40.34 -4.92 7.44
CA GLU A 20 39.49 -5.10 6.28
C GLU A 20 39.90 -6.42 5.60
N GLY A 21 39.03 -7.41 5.70
CA GLY A 21 39.06 -8.60 4.86
C GLY A 21 38.61 -8.22 3.44
N PRO A 22 38.94 -9.03 2.42
CA PRO A 22 38.69 -8.67 1.03
C PRO A 22 37.20 -8.46 0.78
N ASN A 23 36.86 -7.30 0.20
CA ASN A 23 35.56 -6.92 -0.29
C ASN A 23 34.94 -8.07 -1.12
N SER A 24 33.97 -8.76 -0.53
CA SER A 24 32.96 -9.44 -1.32
C SER A 24 32.05 -8.35 -1.89
N GLU A 25 32.24 -8.01 -3.15
CA GLU A 25 31.31 -7.21 -3.92
C GLU A 25 29.93 -7.88 -3.84
N VAL A 26 29.04 -7.32 -3.05
CA VAL A 26 27.61 -7.63 -3.12
C VAL A 26 27.16 -7.15 -4.49
N LYS A 27 27.07 -8.04 -5.45
CA LYS A 27 26.44 -7.78 -6.74
C LYS A 27 24.97 -7.45 -6.45
N GLN A 28 24.66 -6.17 -6.43
CA GLN A 28 23.29 -5.68 -6.56
C GLN A 28 22.81 -6.12 -7.95
N SER A 29 21.96 -7.15 -7.99
CA SER A 29 21.32 -7.65 -9.20
C SER A 29 20.07 -6.80 -9.53
N GLY A 30 20.26 -5.58 -9.82
CA GLY A 30 19.37 -4.72 -10.58
C GLY A 30 20.29 -3.90 -11.46
N THR A 31 20.03 -3.83 -12.74
CA THR A 31 20.73 -2.94 -13.66
C THR A 31 20.38 -1.49 -13.31
N VAL A 32 20.86 -1.02 -12.17
CA VAL A 32 20.94 0.41 -11.89
C VAL A 32 21.99 0.91 -12.89
N HIS A 33 21.55 1.67 -13.88
CA HIS A 33 22.47 2.39 -14.73
C HIS A 33 23.41 3.18 -13.81
N LYS A 34 24.72 2.94 -13.92
CA LYS A 34 25.75 3.61 -13.07
C LYS A 34 25.68 5.14 -13.17
N ASP A 35 24.96 5.65 -14.16
CA ASP A 35 24.78 7.06 -14.46
C ASP A 35 23.41 7.62 -14.00
N ALA A 36 22.61 6.86 -13.26
CA ALA A 36 21.33 7.35 -12.77
C ALA A 36 21.52 8.31 -11.59
N LEU A 37 21.03 9.54 -11.74
CA LEU A 37 21.11 10.58 -10.70
C LEU A 37 20.29 10.20 -9.44
N TYR A 38 19.24 9.43 -9.61
CA TYR A 38 18.36 8.98 -8.53
C TYR A 38 18.26 7.46 -8.49
N ALA A 39 18.32 6.90 -7.30
CA ALA A 39 18.05 5.48 -7.07
C ALA A 39 16.83 5.32 -6.16
N PRO A 40 15.98 4.30 -6.39
CA PRO A 40 14.87 4.01 -5.49
C PRO A 40 15.42 3.65 -4.10
N PHE A 41 14.84 4.25 -3.05
CA PHE A 41 15.25 4.03 -1.67
C PHE A 41 14.34 3.00 -0.97
N ARG A 42 13.05 3.28 -0.91
CA ARG A 42 12.02 2.39 -0.37
C ARG A 42 10.62 2.90 -0.68
N ALA A 43 9.62 2.03 -0.66
CA ALA A 43 8.22 2.43 -0.67
C ALA A 43 7.80 2.98 0.71
N LEU A 44 7.05 4.09 0.72
CA LEU A 44 6.47 4.70 1.91
C LEU A 44 4.94 4.61 1.85
N GLY A 45 4.32 4.12 2.94
CA GLY A 45 2.86 4.01 3.00
C GLY A 45 2.27 2.95 2.07
N TYR A 46 3.08 2.02 1.58
CA TYR A 46 2.62 0.84 0.86
C TYR A 46 2.82 -0.38 1.76
N ILE A 47 1.74 -1.08 2.09
CA ILE A 47 1.70 -2.12 3.12
C ILE A 47 1.60 -3.52 2.50
N THR A 48 0.74 -3.68 1.49
CA THR A 48 0.48 -4.96 0.84
C THR A 48 -0.03 -4.76 -0.58
N ASN A 49 0.21 -5.73 -1.48
CA ASN A 49 -0.24 -5.69 -2.89
C ASN A 49 -1.24 -6.80 -3.16
N GLY A 50 -1.71 -7.59 -2.57
CA GLY A 50 -2.65 -8.68 -2.94
C GLY A 50 -2.00 -10.06 -3.06
N VAL A 51 -0.68 -10.17 -2.98
CA VAL A 51 0.00 -11.45 -2.76
C VAL A 51 -0.30 -11.88 -1.32
N PRO A 52 -0.69 -13.15 -1.09
CA PRO A 52 -0.94 -13.64 0.25
C PRO A 52 0.24 -13.40 1.18
N PHE A 53 -0.04 -12.85 2.36
CA PHE A 53 0.97 -12.67 3.40
C PHE A 53 1.32 -14.01 4.06
N VAL A 54 2.42 -14.03 4.79
CA VAL A 54 2.90 -15.22 5.50
C VAL A 54 3.14 -14.87 6.96
N LEU A 55 2.72 -15.75 7.87
CA LEU A 55 3.00 -15.64 9.29
C LEU A 55 4.29 -16.40 9.63
N GLN A 56 5.24 -15.72 10.27
CA GLN A 56 6.40 -16.35 10.89
C GLN A 56 6.17 -16.45 12.40
N VAL A 57 6.00 -17.65 12.87
CA VAL A 57 5.79 -17.94 14.30
C VAL A 57 7.09 -18.40 14.91
N ARG A 58 7.57 -17.68 15.92
CA ARG A 58 8.77 -18.01 16.69
C ARG A 58 8.37 -18.40 18.09
N PHE A 59 8.61 -19.64 18.46
CA PHE A 59 8.49 -20.05 19.83
C PHE A 59 9.72 -19.55 20.60
N GLY A 60 9.53 -18.62 21.52
CA GLY A 60 10.57 -18.12 22.40
C GLY A 60 11.18 -19.23 23.26
N GLY A 61 12.24 -18.90 24.03
CA GLY A 61 12.88 -19.86 24.92
C GLY A 61 11.88 -20.52 25.88
N LYS A 62 12.33 -21.51 26.64
CA LYS A 62 11.50 -22.42 27.50
C LYS A 62 10.49 -21.73 28.43
N ASP A 63 10.61 -20.42 28.64
CA ASP A 63 9.76 -19.63 29.54
C ASP A 63 8.73 -18.74 28.80
N ALA A 64 8.74 -18.69 27.47
CA ALA A 64 7.81 -17.85 26.71
C ALA A 64 6.48 -18.56 26.52
N GLN A 65 5.45 -18.12 27.25
CA GLN A 65 4.09 -18.66 27.14
C GLN A 65 3.38 -18.29 25.83
N VAL A 66 3.82 -17.22 25.14
CA VAL A 66 3.21 -16.73 23.91
C VAL A 66 4.26 -16.65 22.81
N PRO A 67 4.01 -17.22 21.63
CA PRO A 67 4.93 -17.13 20.51
C PRO A 67 5.05 -15.69 20.00
N ASP A 68 6.24 -15.28 19.60
CA ASP A 68 6.47 -14.04 18.84
C ASP A 68 6.08 -14.28 17.38
N VAL A 69 5.20 -13.43 16.85
CA VAL A 69 4.66 -13.59 15.51
C VAL A 69 5.01 -12.38 14.67
N ASN A 70 5.60 -12.64 13.51
CA ASN A 70 5.85 -11.65 12.49
C ASN A 70 4.96 -11.90 11.27
N ILE A 71 4.49 -10.82 10.65
CA ILE A 71 3.72 -10.84 9.42
C ILE A 71 4.65 -10.40 8.30
N VAL A 72 4.72 -11.19 7.24
CA VAL A 72 5.48 -10.82 6.04
C VAL A 72 4.52 -10.48 4.92
N THR A 73 4.57 -9.25 4.43
CA THR A 73 3.76 -8.76 3.31
C THR A 73 4.63 -8.43 2.10
N CYS A 74 4.05 -8.49 0.93
CA CYS A 74 4.70 -8.18 -0.34
C CYS A 74 4.35 -6.77 -0.81
N ILE A 75 5.34 -6.07 -1.38
CA ILE A 75 5.21 -4.76 -1.99
C ILE A 75 5.90 -4.79 -3.37
N GLY A 76 5.21 -5.32 -4.38
CA GLY A 76 5.76 -5.40 -5.74
C GLY A 76 6.96 -6.35 -5.85
N ASP A 77 8.15 -5.81 -5.89
CA ASP A 77 9.43 -6.50 -6.04
C ASP A 77 10.21 -6.64 -4.72
N THR A 78 9.62 -6.22 -3.61
CA THR A 78 10.21 -6.32 -2.27
C THR A 78 9.21 -6.87 -1.26
N TRP A 79 9.71 -7.39 -0.15
CA TRP A 79 8.89 -7.87 0.95
C TRP A 79 9.18 -7.09 2.23
N THR A 80 8.20 -7.00 3.12
CA THR A 80 8.31 -6.29 4.39
C THR A 80 7.87 -7.16 5.53
N MET A 81 8.56 -7.03 6.66
CA MET A 81 8.26 -7.78 7.88
C MET A 81 7.73 -6.86 8.96
N TRP A 82 6.60 -7.23 9.54
CA TRP A 82 5.89 -6.49 10.58
C TRP A 82 5.83 -7.31 11.86
N ASN A 83 6.01 -6.69 13.01
CA ASN A 83 5.68 -7.31 14.28
C ASN A 83 4.16 -7.37 14.44
N ALA A 84 3.60 -8.55 14.66
CA ALA A 84 2.13 -8.73 14.76
C ALA A 84 1.56 -8.05 16.02
N GLU A 85 2.28 -8.10 17.15
CA GLU A 85 1.82 -7.51 18.39
C GLU A 85 1.71 -5.98 18.31
N ARG A 86 2.72 -5.31 17.75
CA ARG A 86 2.79 -3.84 17.70
C ARG A 86 2.34 -3.24 16.38
N MET A 87 2.21 -4.05 15.35
CA MET A 87 1.97 -3.64 13.96
C MET A 87 3.00 -2.59 13.50
N THR A 88 4.28 -2.81 13.86
CA THR A 88 5.39 -1.94 13.48
C THR A 88 6.27 -2.64 12.47
N LEU A 89 6.75 -1.87 11.49
CA LEU A 89 7.69 -2.36 10.49
C LEU A 89 9.03 -2.69 11.16
N LEU A 90 9.47 -3.93 11.02
CA LEU A 90 10.75 -4.43 11.53
C LEU A 90 11.84 -4.37 10.48
N PHE A 91 11.54 -4.85 9.28
CA PHE A 91 12.52 -5.04 8.23
C PHE A 91 11.90 -4.85 6.85
N VAL A 92 12.70 -4.36 5.90
CA VAL A 92 12.38 -4.28 4.47
C VAL A 92 13.38 -5.15 3.74
N GLY A 93 12.90 -6.10 2.97
CA GLY A 93 13.72 -7.00 2.17
C GLY A 93 14.44 -6.28 1.03
N PRO A 94 15.40 -6.96 0.38
CA PRO A 94 16.04 -6.43 -0.82
C PRO A 94 15.04 -6.33 -1.98
N VAL A 95 15.34 -5.46 -2.92
CA VAL A 95 14.61 -5.34 -4.18
C VAL A 95 15.04 -6.49 -5.09
N LEU A 96 14.08 -7.24 -5.61
CA LEU A 96 14.30 -8.33 -6.56
C LEU A 96 14.25 -7.82 -8.01
N SER A 97 14.76 -8.62 -8.94
CA SER A 97 14.72 -8.29 -10.38
C SER A 97 13.32 -8.34 -10.97
N ASP A 98 12.46 -9.18 -10.38
CA ASP A 98 11.11 -9.45 -10.83
C ASP A 98 10.10 -9.27 -9.69
N GLY A 99 8.86 -9.00 -10.05
CA GLY A 99 7.78 -8.89 -9.07
C GLY A 99 7.56 -10.21 -8.31
N ILE A 100 7.32 -10.09 -7.01
CA ILE A 100 7.03 -11.24 -6.14
C ILE A 100 5.63 -11.78 -6.47
N SER A 101 5.55 -13.07 -6.74
CA SER A 101 4.30 -13.78 -7.05
C SER A 101 3.77 -14.61 -5.88
N ALA A 102 4.66 -15.18 -5.07
CA ALA A 102 4.28 -15.98 -3.91
C ALA A 102 5.34 -15.93 -2.82
N MET A 103 4.92 -16.17 -1.59
CA MET A 103 5.78 -16.29 -0.44
C MET A 103 5.39 -17.51 0.38
N ALA A 104 6.35 -18.16 1.05
CA ALA A 104 6.10 -19.25 1.97
C ALA A 104 7.10 -19.23 3.13
N HIS A 105 6.67 -19.78 4.26
CA HIS A 105 7.51 -20.00 5.40
C HIS A 105 8.16 -21.39 5.31
N ALA A 106 9.45 -21.50 5.57
CA ALA A 106 10.12 -22.79 5.69
C ALA A 106 10.08 -23.31 7.12
N THR A 107 10.39 -24.59 7.29
CA THR A 107 10.40 -25.30 8.58
C THR A 107 11.30 -24.63 9.65
N SER A 108 12.32 -23.90 9.24
CA SER A 108 13.13 -23.08 10.14
C SER A 108 12.42 -21.75 10.44
N PRO A 109 12.21 -21.37 11.72
CA PRO A 109 11.41 -20.21 12.09
C PRO A 109 11.91 -18.86 11.54
N ASP A 110 13.17 -18.78 11.12
CA ASP A 110 13.77 -17.55 10.57
C ASP A 110 13.88 -17.55 9.04
N SER A 111 13.38 -18.60 8.37
CA SER A 111 13.54 -18.77 6.91
C SER A 111 12.27 -18.38 6.17
N LEU A 112 12.41 -17.48 5.20
CA LEU A 112 11.39 -17.05 4.27
C LEU A 112 11.79 -17.43 2.85
N LEU A 113 10.87 -18.03 2.10
CA LEU A 113 11.02 -18.25 0.66
C LEU A 113 10.14 -17.27 -0.09
N VAL A 114 10.69 -16.74 -1.18
CA VAL A 114 10.04 -15.72 -2.02
C VAL A 114 10.20 -16.12 -3.48
N ALA A 115 9.09 -16.33 -4.17
CA ALA A 115 9.09 -16.59 -5.61
C ALA A 115 9.00 -15.27 -6.37
N ALA A 116 9.95 -15.04 -7.29
CA ALA A 116 9.97 -13.89 -8.16
C ALA A 116 10.43 -14.30 -9.56
N GLY A 117 9.62 -14.02 -10.58
CA GLY A 117 9.84 -14.47 -11.93
C GLY A 117 9.93 -16.00 -12.02
N SER A 118 11.01 -16.51 -12.54
CA SER A 118 11.32 -17.95 -12.68
C SER A 118 12.19 -18.51 -11.55
N SER A 119 12.41 -17.76 -10.47
CA SER A 119 13.32 -18.15 -9.39
C SER A 119 12.64 -18.07 -8.03
N VAL A 120 13.08 -18.92 -7.10
CA VAL A 120 12.71 -18.82 -5.68
C VAL A 120 13.96 -18.43 -4.89
N TYR A 121 13.83 -17.44 -4.04
CA TYR A 121 14.91 -16.96 -3.16
C TYR A 121 14.62 -17.35 -1.73
N ARG A 122 15.63 -17.87 -1.04
CA ARG A 122 15.55 -18.20 0.39
C ARG A 122 16.30 -17.16 1.21
N TYR A 123 15.58 -16.52 2.10
CA TYR A 123 16.12 -15.54 3.04
C TYR A 123 16.14 -16.12 4.46
N VAL A 124 17.22 -15.89 5.18
CA VAL A 124 17.32 -16.17 6.62
C VAL A 124 17.74 -14.88 7.31
N ARG A 125 16.92 -14.39 8.22
CA ARG A 125 17.13 -13.09 8.90
C ARG A 125 17.41 -11.92 7.95
N GLY A 126 16.77 -11.93 6.78
CA GLY A 126 16.93 -10.88 5.77
C GLY A 126 18.11 -11.05 4.81
N HIS A 127 18.98 -12.02 5.00
CA HIS A 127 20.08 -12.33 4.09
C HIS A 127 19.68 -13.46 3.13
N GLU A 128 20.00 -13.29 1.85
CA GLU A 128 19.84 -14.33 0.84
C GLU A 128 20.84 -15.46 1.12
N VAL A 129 20.32 -16.67 1.29
CA VAL A 129 21.13 -17.87 1.59
C VAL A 129 21.17 -18.82 0.39
N ALA A 130 20.07 -18.90 -0.36
CA ALA A 130 19.96 -19.84 -1.47
C ALA A 130 19.03 -19.28 -2.56
N LYS A 131 19.27 -19.73 -3.79
CA LYS A 131 18.45 -19.44 -4.96
C LYS A 131 18.12 -20.75 -5.67
N TYR A 132 16.85 -20.97 -5.98
CA TYR A 132 16.33 -22.12 -6.72
C TYR A 132 15.86 -21.62 -8.08
N ASN A 133 16.33 -22.24 -9.16
CA ASN A 133 15.98 -21.87 -10.52
C ASN A 133 15.09 -22.93 -11.15
N THR A 134 14.14 -22.50 -12.00
CA THR A 134 13.30 -23.41 -12.80
C THR A 134 14.02 -23.88 -14.07
N SER A 135 14.99 -23.11 -14.58
CA SER A 135 15.75 -23.47 -15.77
C SER A 135 16.96 -24.31 -15.39
N VAL A 136 17.08 -25.48 -15.99
CA VAL A 136 18.31 -26.29 -15.97
C VAL A 136 18.92 -26.18 -17.36
N ALA A 137 20.10 -25.57 -17.44
CA ALA A 137 20.77 -25.27 -18.71
C ALA A 137 21.08 -26.54 -19.54
N ASP A 138 21.30 -27.67 -18.88
CA ASP A 138 21.67 -28.93 -19.53
C ASP A 138 20.46 -29.72 -20.07
N GLU A 139 19.23 -29.43 -19.64
CA GLU A 139 18.04 -30.20 -20.03
C GLU A 139 17.08 -29.45 -20.97
N GLY A 140 17.40 -28.23 -21.37
CA GLY A 140 16.56 -27.42 -22.29
C GLY A 140 15.21 -27.06 -21.71
N ILE A 141 15.06 -27.06 -20.39
CA ILE A 141 13.83 -26.64 -19.68
C ILE A 141 13.79 -25.12 -19.65
N GLU A 142 12.84 -24.53 -20.37
CA GLU A 142 12.57 -23.10 -20.29
C GLU A 142 12.01 -22.73 -18.91
N GLY A 143 12.53 -21.65 -18.30
CA GLY A 143 12.07 -21.17 -17.00
C GLY A 143 10.69 -20.54 -17.08
N HIS A 144 9.71 -21.11 -16.41
CA HIS A 144 8.36 -20.53 -16.31
C HIS A 144 8.24 -19.60 -15.11
N VAL A 145 7.43 -18.55 -15.26
CA VAL A 145 7.04 -17.67 -14.15
C VAL A 145 6.22 -18.48 -13.13
N LEU A 146 6.53 -18.31 -11.85
CA LEU A 146 5.89 -19.03 -10.75
C LEU A 146 4.67 -18.27 -10.24
N SER A 147 3.63 -18.98 -9.76
CA SER A 147 2.36 -18.36 -9.29
C SER A 147 2.05 -18.62 -7.83
N SER A 148 2.42 -19.77 -7.31
CA SER A 148 2.14 -20.18 -5.94
C SER A 148 3.26 -21.05 -5.40
N MET A 149 3.40 -21.13 -4.07
CA MET A 149 4.49 -21.84 -3.43
C MET A 149 4.02 -22.53 -2.16
N LEU A 150 4.58 -23.72 -1.90
CA LEU A 150 4.31 -24.56 -0.74
C LEU A 150 5.60 -25.19 -0.25
N VAL A 151 5.80 -25.22 1.05
CA VAL A 151 6.98 -25.83 1.67
C VAL A 151 6.54 -26.83 2.72
N PHE A 152 7.02 -28.05 2.63
CA PHE A 152 6.77 -29.09 3.63
C PHE A 152 7.93 -30.09 3.68
N GLY A 153 8.31 -30.52 4.86
CA GLY A 153 9.50 -31.36 5.06
C GLY A 153 10.73 -30.72 4.41
N ASP A 154 11.40 -31.48 3.54
CA ASP A 154 12.57 -31.03 2.76
C ASP A 154 12.21 -30.57 1.33
N TYR A 155 10.93 -30.46 1.01
CA TYR A 155 10.48 -30.08 -0.33
C TYR A 155 10.04 -28.64 -0.40
N VAL A 156 10.48 -27.96 -1.45
CA VAL A 156 9.95 -26.66 -1.91
C VAL A 156 9.21 -26.92 -3.22
N CYS A 157 7.91 -26.71 -3.22
CA CYS A 157 7.08 -26.90 -4.39
C CYS A 157 6.55 -25.56 -4.89
N SER A 158 6.49 -25.36 -6.20
CA SER A 158 5.86 -24.19 -6.82
C SER A 158 5.15 -24.57 -8.11
N LEU A 159 4.03 -23.90 -8.38
CA LEU A 159 3.30 -24.04 -9.65
C LEU A 159 3.76 -22.96 -10.64
N ALA A 160 3.87 -23.35 -11.91
CA ALA A 160 4.01 -22.39 -12.99
C ALA A 160 2.75 -21.52 -13.11
N ALA A 161 2.87 -20.28 -13.57
CA ALA A 161 1.77 -19.34 -13.70
C ALA A 161 0.65 -19.84 -14.63
N HIS A 162 0.98 -20.68 -15.58
CA HIS A 162 0.01 -21.34 -16.47
C HIS A 162 -0.61 -22.62 -15.89
N GLY A 163 -0.26 -23.00 -14.65
CA GLY A 163 -0.78 -24.20 -13.99
C GLY A 163 -0.50 -25.52 -14.71
N SER A 164 0.48 -25.54 -15.63
CA SER A 164 0.83 -26.72 -16.45
C SER A 164 1.99 -27.53 -15.89
N THR A 165 2.78 -26.97 -15.00
CA THR A 165 3.99 -27.61 -14.46
C THR A 165 4.12 -27.33 -12.97
N MET A 166 4.46 -28.35 -12.21
CA MET A 166 4.83 -28.23 -10.80
C MET A 166 6.32 -28.53 -10.64
N TYR A 167 7.05 -27.58 -10.10
CA TYR A 167 8.47 -27.71 -9.80
C TYR A 167 8.66 -28.13 -8.34
N VAL A 168 9.62 -29.02 -8.11
CA VAL A 168 9.96 -29.55 -6.78
C VAL A 168 11.45 -29.49 -6.59
N TRP A 169 11.90 -28.76 -5.58
CA TRP A 169 13.31 -28.65 -5.19
C TRP A 169 13.55 -29.24 -3.80
N SER A 170 14.78 -29.62 -3.54
CA SER A 170 15.24 -29.91 -2.18
C SER A 170 15.52 -28.62 -1.44
N LEU A 171 14.96 -28.45 -0.24
CA LEU A 171 15.22 -27.31 0.62
C LEU A 171 16.67 -27.21 1.07
N LEU A 172 17.36 -28.37 1.19
CA LEU A 172 18.72 -28.47 1.70
C LEU A 172 19.77 -28.31 0.60
N THR A 173 19.62 -29.04 -0.51
CA THR A 173 20.62 -29.06 -1.60
C THR A 173 20.39 -27.99 -2.65
N THR A 174 19.21 -27.36 -2.67
CA THR A 174 18.77 -26.37 -3.69
C THR A 174 18.59 -26.92 -5.10
N GLU A 175 18.79 -28.23 -5.30
CA GLU A 175 18.67 -28.90 -6.59
C GLU A 175 17.21 -29.08 -6.98
N LEU A 176 16.92 -28.96 -8.28
CA LEU A 176 15.63 -29.33 -8.85
C LEU A 176 15.51 -30.86 -8.86
N LEU A 177 14.60 -31.38 -8.03
CA LEU A 177 14.36 -32.82 -7.94
C LEU A 177 13.45 -33.32 -9.05
N GLN A 178 12.37 -32.56 -9.33
CA GLN A 178 11.33 -32.95 -10.28
C GLN A 178 10.73 -31.70 -10.96
N ALA A 179 10.45 -31.82 -12.25
CA ALA A 179 9.59 -30.92 -13.00
C ALA A 179 8.40 -31.75 -13.51
N ILE A 180 7.28 -31.70 -12.82
CA ILE A 180 6.11 -32.54 -13.07
C ILE A 180 5.19 -31.82 -14.04
N ALA A 181 5.10 -32.33 -15.28
CA ALA A 181 4.11 -31.86 -16.24
C ALA A 181 2.72 -32.34 -15.83
N LEU A 182 1.79 -31.40 -15.67
CA LEU A 182 0.40 -31.69 -15.34
C LEU A 182 -0.42 -31.95 -16.62
N PRO A 183 -1.51 -32.74 -16.54
CA PRO A 183 -2.36 -33.03 -17.69
C PRO A 183 -2.88 -31.75 -18.34
N SER A 184 -2.80 -31.68 -19.68
CA SER A 184 -3.23 -30.53 -20.47
C SER A 184 -4.74 -30.30 -20.49
N SER A 185 -5.53 -31.23 -19.95
CA SER A 185 -7.01 -31.13 -19.90
C SER A 185 -7.53 -30.09 -18.91
N SER A 186 -6.77 -29.83 -17.83
CA SER A 186 -7.11 -28.83 -16.82
C SER A 186 -5.85 -28.26 -16.20
N GLN A 187 -5.90 -26.98 -15.78
CA GLN A 187 -4.77 -26.28 -15.19
C GLN A 187 -4.89 -26.30 -13.66
N ALA A 188 -3.77 -26.43 -12.96
CA ALA A 188 -3.72 -26.30 -11.50
C ALA A 188 -3.77 -24.81 -11.10
N SER A 189 -4.66 -24.47 -10.18
CA SER A 189 -4.82 -23.11 -9.65
C SER A 189 -4.20 -22.92 -8.27
N CYS A 190 -4.25 -23.94 -7.44
CA CYS A 190 -3.73 -23.93 -6.08
C CYS A 190 -3.34 -25.33 -5.64
N PHE A 191 -2.62 -25.44 -4.53
CA PHE A 191 -2.22 -26.73 -3.98
C PHE A 191 -2.07 -26.65 -2.46
N VAL A 192 -2.20 -27.81 -1.82
CA VAL A 192 -2.08 -27.97 -0.37
C VAL A 192 -1.41 -29.29 -0.03
N HIS A 193 -0.64 -29.33 1.06
CA HIS A 193 -0.05 -30.55 1.59
C HIS A 193 -0.91 -31.04 2.76
N PRO A 194 -1.57 -32.22 2.63
CA PRO A 194 -2.23 -32.84 3.78
C PRO A 194 -1.20 -33.34 4.79
N ALA A 195 -1.29 -32.91 6.04
CA ALA A 195 -0.26 -33.14 7.06
C ALA A 195 0.02 -34.61 7.39
N THR A 196 -0.93 -35.49 7.11
CA THR A 196 -0.82 -36.94 7.33
C THR A 196 -0.05 -37.69 6.23
N TYR A 197 0.21 -37.03 5.09
CA TYR A 197 0.84 -37.64 3.94
C TYR A 197 2.26 -37.08 3.72
N LEU A 198 3.29 -37.93 3.90
CA LEU A 198 4.68 -37.49 3.87
C LEU A 198 5.13 -36.83 2.57
N ASN A 199 4.75 -37.39 1.40
CA ASN A 199 5.24 -36.97 0.07
C ASN A 199 4.11 -36.69 -0.91
N LYS A 200 2.93 -36.27 -0.44
CA LYS A 200 1.77 -36.08 -1.29
C LYS A 200 1.28 -34.64 -1.24
N VAL A 201 0.76 -34.17 -2.36
CA VAL A 201 0.19 -32.86 -2.53
C VAL A 201 -1.16 -33.01 -3.23
N VAL A 202 -2.15 -32.26 -2.80
CA VAL A 202 -3.45 -32.14 -3.47
C VAL A 202 -3.43 -30.87 -4.30
N LEU A 203 -3.69 -31.00 -5.60
CA LEU A 203 -3.84 -29.91 -6.55
C LEU A 203 -5.32 -29.60 -6.74
N GLY A 204 -5.70 -28.34 -6.69
CA GLY A 204 -7.02 -27.85 -7.10
C GLY A 204 -6.98 -27.41 -8.57
N MET A 205 -7.92 -27.90 -9.35
CA MET A 205 -7.93 -27.69 -10.79
C MET A 205 -8.96 -26.65 -11.22
N THR A 206 -8.76 -26.06 -12.38
CA THR A 206 -9.68 -25.05 -12.96
C THR A 206 -11.01 -25.64 -13.42
N ASP A 207 -11.11 -26.96 -13.56
CA ASP A 207 -12.37 -27.68 -13.82
C ASP A 207 -13.17 -28.02 -12.54
N GLY A 208 -12.60 -27.72 -11.37
CA GLY A 208 -13.20 -27.97 -10.07
C GLY A 208 -12.86 -29.33 -9.46
N SER A 209 -12.11 -30.18 -10.16
CA SER A 209 -11.61 -31.45 -9.64
C SER A 209 -10.42 -31.26 -8.70
N LEU A 210 -10.11 -32.31 -7.90
CA LEU A 210 -8.90 -32.36 -7.09
C LEU A 210 -8.04 -33.53 -7.54
N GLN A 211 -6.73 -33.32 -7.62
CA GLN A 211 -5.77 -34.37 -7.96
C GLN A 211 -4.77 -34.59 -6.84
N LEU A 212 -4.62 -35.84 -6.40
CA LEU A 212 -3.64 -36.25 -5.41
C LEU A 212 -2.39 -36.77 -6.11
N TRP A 213 -1.27 -36.08 -5.91
CA TRP A 213 0.03 -36.40 -6.52
C TRP A 213 1.03 -36.85 -5.48
N ASN A 214 1.89 -37.78 -5.88
CA ASN A 214 3.10 -38.12 -5.12
C ASN A 214 4.29 -37.31 -5.69
N VAL A 215 4.80 -36.40 -4.88
CA VAL A 215 5.89 -35.49 -5.29
C VAL A 215 7.21 -36.21 -5.52
N ARG A 216 7.45 -37.31 -4.78
CA ARG A 216 8.70 -38.08 -4.87
C ARG A 216 8.77 -38.93 -6.15
N THR A 217 7.65 -39.51 -6.55
CA THR A 217 7.59 -40.42 -7.71
C THR A 217 7.05 -39.72 -8.97
N ALA A 218 6.68 -38.47 -8.88
CA ALA A 218 6.05 -37.67 -9.94
C ALA A 218 4.82 -38.36 -10.55
N SER A 219 4.02 -39.07 -9.76
CA SER A 219 2.90 -39.86 -10.22
C SER A 219 1.57 -39.37 -9.64
N LEU A 220 0.53 -39.32 -10.49
CA LEU A 220 -0.85 -39.11 -10.08
C LEU A 220 -1.33 -40.36 -9.34
N ILE A 221 -1.86 -40.18 -8.13
CA ILE A 221 -2.40 -41.28 -7.31
C ILE A 221 -3.90 -41.42 -7.53
N HIS A 222 -4.63 -40.31 -7.44
CA HIS A 222 -6.08 -40.30 -7.53
C HIS A 222 -6.61 -38.95 -8.02
N THR A 223 -7.75 -38.98 -8.72
CA THR A 223 -8.49 -37.79 -9.12
C THR A 223 -9.88 -37.84 -8.47
N PHE A 224 -10.24 -36.81 -7.72
CA PHE A 224 -11.57 -36.66 -7.14
C PHE A 224 -12.40 -35.81 -8.08
N ASP A 225 -13.58 -36.29 -8.47
CA ASP A 225 -14.46 -35.57 -9.38
C ASP A 225 -15.05 -34.32 -8.73
N ALA A 226 -15.23 -33.27 -9.52
CA ALA A 226 -15.77 -31.99 -9.04
C ALA A 226 -17.15 -32.14 -8.36
N LEU A 227 -17.97 -33.11 -8.78
CA LEU A 227 -19.28 -33.37 -8.16
C LEU A 227 -19.16 -33.92 -6.75
N ASP A 228 -18.24 -34.84 -6.51
CA ASP A 228 -18.03 -35.46 -5.21
C ASP A 228 -17.47 -34.44 -4.23
N VAL A 229 -16.48 -33.66 -4.67
CA VAL A 229 -15.88 -32.59 -3.85
C VAL A 229 -16.91 -31.52 -3.48
N ARG A 230 -17.88 -31.24 -4.34
CA ARG A 230 -18.95 -30.24 -4.13
C ARG A 230 -20.15 -30.78 -3.34
N GLY A 231 -20.13 -32.05 -2.92
CA GLY A 231 -21.24 -32.69 -2.22
C GLY A 231 -22.49 -32.86 -3.10
N GLY A 232 -22.31 -33.26 -4.37
CA GLY A 232 -23.39 -33.49 -5.32
C GLY A 232 -24.07 -32.23 -5.88
N LYS A 233 -23.61 -31.03 -5.51
CA LYS A 233 -24.19 -29.77 -5.99
C LYS A 233 -23.71 -29.45 -7.42
N LYS A 234 -24.60 -29.64 -8.37
CA LYS A 234 -24.35 -29.28 -9.79
C LYS A 234 -24.23 -27.74 -9.93
N SER A 235 -23.24 -27.27 -10.65
CA SER A 235 -23.16 -25.90 -11.14
C SER A 235 -23.55 -25.85 -12.62
N THR A 236 -24.23 -24.79 -13.02
CA THR A 236 -24.54 -24.53 -14.44
C THR A 236 -23.31 -24.11 -15.23
N ASN A 237 -22.28 -23.62 -14.55
CA ASN A 237 -21.01 -23.18 -15.15
C ASN A 237 -19.84 -23.99 -14.60
N VAL A 238 -18.77 -24.10 -15.39
CA VAL A 238 -17.50 -24.66 -14.93
C VAL A 238 -16.93 -23.73 -13.87
N THR A 239 -16.76 -24.27 -12.65
CA THR A 239 -16.28 -23.49 -11.51
C THR A 239 -14.99 -24.08 -11.01
N GLY A 240 -13.90 -23.34 -11.19
CA GLY A 240 -12.57 -23.76 -10.76
C GLY A 240 -12.38 -23.60 -9.25
N VAL A 241 -11.46 -24.39 -8.71
CA VAL A 241 -10.95 -24.24 -7.35
C VAL A 241 -10.09 -22.97 -7.30
N VAL A 242 -10.28 -22.14 -6.28
CA VAL A 242 -9.53 -20.88 -6.10
C VAL A 242 -8.52 -20.99 -4.97
N HIS A 243 -8.90 -21.63 -3.88
CA HIS A 243 -8.06 -21.76 -2.69
C HIS A 243 -8.41 -23.04 -1.93
N MET A 244 -7.40 -23.63 -1.33
CA MET A 244 -7.54 -24.77 -0.43
C MET A 244 -6.71 -24.55 0.82
N THR A 245 -7.23 -24.98 1.96
CA THR A 245 -6.50 -24.99 3.22
C THR A 245 -6.85 -26.24 4.02
N GLN A 246 -5.86 -26.75 4.77
CA GLN A 246 -6.10 -27.89 5.64
C GLN A 246 -6.85 -27.49 6.89
N SER A 247 -7.86 -28.27 7.26
CA SER A 247 -8.54 -28.17 8.54
C SER A 247 -7.62 -28.67 9.69
N PRO A 248 -7.78 -28.17 10.91
CA PRO A 248 -7.20 -28.80 12.09
C PRO A 248 -7.63 -30.26 12.29
N ALA A 249 -8.78 -30.67 11.74
CA ALA A 249 -9.20 -32.07 11.68
C ALA A 249 -8.36 -32.83 10.64
N VAL A 250 -8.00 -34.06 11.01
CA VAL A 250 -7.14 -34.93 10.18
C VAL A 250 -7.84 -35.23 8.85
N ASP A 251 -7.08 -35.16 7.74
CA ASP A 251 -7.48 -35.51 6.37
C ASP A 251 -8.63 -34.69 5.77
N VAL A 252 -9.08 -33.60 6.43
CA VAL A 252 -10.14 -32.72 5.94
C VAL A 252 -9.55 -31.44 5.34
N LEU A 253 -9.97 -31.11 4.12
CA LEU A 253 -9.63 -29.89 3.40
C LEU A 253 -10.84 -28.98 3.24
N ALA A 254 -10.65 -27.67 3.42
CA ALA A 254 -11.60 -26.68 2.93
C ALA A 254 -11.22 -26.28 1.51
N VAL A 255 -12.16 -26.38 0.60
CA VAL A 255 -12.01 -26.10 -0.83
C VAL A 255 -12.93 -24.94 -1.22
N ALA A 256 -12.36 -23.84 -1.70
CA ALA A 256 -13.10 -22.67 -2.17
C ALA A 256 -13.21 -22.64 -3.68
N TYR A 257 -14.39 -22.36 -4.20
CA TYR A 257 -14.69 -22.27 -5.62
C TYR A 257 -14.97 -20.84 -6.07
N THR A 258 -14.81 -20.59 -7.36
CA THR A 258 -15.04 -19.26 -7.96
C THR A 258 -16.48 -18.76 -7.81
N ASP A 259 -17.46 -19.67 -7.68
CA ASP A 259 -18.89 -19.34 -7.53
C ASP A 259 -19.32 -19.04 -6.08
N GLY A 260 -18.36 -18.95 -5.15
CA GLY A 260 -18.63 -18.67 -3.75
C GLY A 260 -18.99 -19.91 -2.92
N LEU A 261 -18.94 -21.11 -3.49
CA LEU A 261 -19.10 -22.35 -2.74
C LEU A 261 -17.81 -22.66 -1.98
N VAL A 262 -17.93 -23.02 -0.71
CA VAL A 262 -16.86 -23.60 0.12
C VAL A 262 -17.30 -24.98 0.54
N SER A 263 -16.51 -25.99 0.23
CA SER A 263 -16.76 -27.39 0.62
C SER A 263 -15.70 -27.86 1.59
N LEU A 264 -16.09 -28.55 2.65
CA LEU A 264 -15.19 -29.34 3.48
C LEU A 264 -15.21 -30.77 2.96
N PHE A 265 -14.03 -31.22 2.53
CA PHE A 265 -13.86 -32.49 1.82
C PHE A 265 -12.87 -33.37 2.59
N ASP A 266 -13.29 -34.61 2.85
CA ASP A 266 -12.42 -35.63 3.44
C ASP A 266 -11.65 -36.37 2.32
N VAL A 267 -10.34 -36.16 2.29
CA VAL A 267 -9.46 -36.73 1.26
C VAL A 267 -9.32 -38.26 1.41
N ARG A 268 -9.48 -38.78 2.61
CA ARG A 268 -9.33 -40.20 2.92
C ARG A 268 -10.54 -41.02 2.45
N VAL A 269 -11.73 -40.49 2.70
CA VAL A 269 -13.00 -41.14 2.33
C VAL A 269 -13.39 -40.81 0.90
N GLY A 270 -13.02 -39.63 0.40
CA GLY A 270 -13.39 -39.13 -0.91
C GLY A 270 -14.77 -38.50 -0.97
N GLU A 271 -15.30 -38.05 0.18
CA GLU A 271 -16.64 -37.47 0.29
C GLU A 271 -16.62 -36.05 0.87
N ALA A 272 -17.56 -35.21 0.42
CA ALA A 272 -17.79 -33.90 1.01
C ALA A 272 -18.60 -34.04 2.30
N LEU A 273 -18.05 -33.53 3.40
CA LEU A 273 -18.71 -33.52 4.69
C LEU A 273 -19.89 -32.54 4.69
N PHE A 274 -19.65 -31.33 4.26
CA PHE A 274 -20.68 -30.29 4.06
C PHE A 274 -20.18 -29.18 3.16
N SER A 275 -21.10 -28.37 2.65
CA SER A 275 -20.78 -27.24 1.80
C SER A 275 -21.65 -26.04 2.12
N VAL A 276 -21.02 -24.85 2.15
CA VAL A 276 -21.66 -23.56 2.36
C VAL A 276 -21.43 -22.64 1.17
N ARG A 277 -22.37 -21.73 0.92
CA ARG A 277 -22.24 -20.73 -0.13
C ARG A 277 -22.14 -19.35 0.48
N VAL A 278 -21.16 -18.57 0.01
CA VAL A 278 -20.90 -17.21 0.42
C VAL A 278 -21.07 -16.28 -0.79
N GLU A 279 -21.78 -15.18 -0.58
CA GLU A 279 -21.95 -14.15 -1.61
C GLU A 279 -20.70 -13.24 -1.70
N GLY A 280 -20.46 -12.67 -2.88
CA GLY A 280 -19.37 -11.71 -3.09
C GLY A 280 -18.11 -12.28 -3.74
N GLY A 281 -18.11 -13.55 -4.13
CA GLY A 281 -16.97 -14.22 -4.79
C GLY A 281 -15.81 -14.49 -3.85
N LEU A 282 -14.92 -15.41 -4.22
CA LEU A 282 -13.76 -15.82 -3.43
C LEU A 282 -12.45 -15.59 -4.18
N ALA A 283 -11.35 -15.41 -3.46
CA ALA A 283 -10.00 -15.21 -4.00
C ALA A 283 -9.01 -16.20 -3.36
N SER A 284 -7.77 -16.23 -3.85
CA SER A 284 -6.69 -16.97 -3.20
C SER A 284 -6.46 -16.44 -1.78
N GLY A 285 -6.16 -17.33 -0.82
CA GLY A 285 -5.99 -16.93 0.59
C GLY A 285 -7.27 -16.60 1.34
N CYS A 286 -8.45 -16.98 0.81
CA CYS A 286 -9.75 -16.60 1.38
C CYS A 286 -10.23 -17.47 2.55
N LEU A 287 -9.55 -18.55 2.90
CA LEU A 287 -9.97 -19.51 3.95
C LEU A 287 -8.97 -19.53 5.08
N ALA A 288 -9.46 -19.51 6.33
CA ALA A 288 -8.64 -19.73 7.51
C ALA A 288 -9.42 -20.43 8.61
N PHE A 289 -8.79 -21.42 9.25
CA PHE A 289 -9.33 -22.11 10.43
C PHE A 289 -8.76 -21.52 11.71
N ARG A 290 -9.59 -21.40 12.74
CA ARG A 290 -9.16 -21.02 14.08
C ARG A 290 -8.48 -22.20 14.77
N THR A 291 -7.31 -21.95 15.37
CA THR A 291 -6.42 -23.01 15.89
C THR A 291 -6.14 -22.93 17.39
N ASP A 292 -6.86 -22.09 18.14
CA ASP A 292 -6.67 -21.94 19.58
C ASP A 292 -7.45 -22.98 20.45
N HIS A 293 -8.13 -23.94 19.80
CA HIS A 293 -8.94 -24.97 20.41
C HIS A 293 -10.13 -24.49 21.28
N VAL A 294 -10.40 -23.18 21.30
CA VAL A 294 -11.53 -22.61 22.05
C VAL A 294 -12.83 -22.73 21.27
N ALA A 295 -12.76 -22.54 19.95
CA ALA A 295 -13.90 -22.66 19.04
C ALA A 295 -13.45 -23.17 17.67
N HIS A 296 -14.25 -24.04 17.07
CA HIS A 296 -13.98 -24.56 15.71
C HIS A 296 -14.63 -23.64 14.67
N LEU A 297 -13.93 -22.57 14.31
CA LEU A 297 -14.41 -21.57 13.39
C LEU A 297 -13.69 -21.67 12.04
N LEU A 298 -14.46 -21.52 10.96
CA LEU A 298 -13.96 -21.26 9.61
C LEU A 298 -14.25 -19.80 9.25
N ALA A 299 -13.22 -19.05 8.94
CA ALA A 299 -13.33 -17.71 8.38
C ALA A 299 -13.22 -17.79 6.85
N VAL A 300 -14.14 -17.11 6.16
CA VAL A 300 -14.18 -17.02 4.71
C VAL A 300 -14.16 -15.55 4.31
N ALA A 301 -13.15 -15.14 3.55
CA ALA A 301 -13.00 -13.79 3.05
C ALA A 301 -13.54 -13.67 1.61
N THR A 302 -14.19 -12.56 1.31
CA THR A 302 -14.82 -12.32 0.01
C THR A 302 -14.08 -11.24 -0.80
N ARG A 303 -14.27 -11.25 -2.11
CA ARG A 303 -13.82 -10.16 -2.99
C ARG A 303 -14.60 -8.86 -2.77
N ALA A 304 -15.78 -8.95 -2.15
CA ALA A 304 -16.58 -7.78 -1.76
C ALA A 304 -16.07 -7.09 -0.49
N GLY A 305 -14.98 -7.59 0.14
CA GLY A 305 -14.40 -6.99 1.33
C GLY A 305 -15.05 -7.41 2.64
N SER A 306 -15.84 -8.48 2.65
CA SER A 306 -16.52 -9.00 3.84
C SER A 306 -15.82 -10.26 4.36
N ILE A 307 -15.87 -10.49 5.68
CA ILE A 307 -15.40 -11.72 6.33
C ILE A 307 -16.61 -12.42 6.93
N VAL A 308 -16.82 -13.66 6.55
CA VAL A 308 -17.92 -14.50 7.02
C VAL A 308 -17.36 -15.59 7.92
N LEU A 309 -17.96 -15.79 9.08
CA LEU A 309 -17.54 -16.74 10.11
C LEU A 309 -18.57 -17.84 10.28
N PHE A 310 -18.14 -19.10 10.15
CA PHE A 310 -18.96 -20.28 10.36
C PHE A 310 -18.49 -21.04 11.59
N ASP A 311 -19.45 -21.47 12.43
CA ASP A 311 -19.21 -22.41 13.51
C ASP A 311 -19.38 -23.83 12.98
N LEU A 312 -18.32 -24.61 13.07
CA LEU A 312 -18.28 -25.99 12.56
C LEU A 312 -18.87 -27.02 13.55
N ASN A 313 -19.05 -26.65 14.85
CA ASN A 313 -19.66 -27.54 15.85
C ASN A 313 -21.19 -27.48 15.87
N ALA A 314 -21.76 -26.34 15.47
CA ALA A 314 -23.20 -26.14 15.50
C ALA A 314 -23.81 -26.59 14.17
N VAL A 315 -24.01 -27.91 14.05
CA VAL A 315 -24.78 -28.47 12.93
C VAL A 315 -26.25 -28.25 13.22
N THR A 316 -26.97 -27.51 12.40
CA THR A 316 -28.42 -27.36 12.50
C THR A 316 -29.06 -28.69 12.05
N ASP A 317 -29.69 -29.39 12.96
CA ASP A 317 -30.52 -30.56 12.68
C ASP A 317 -31.75 -30.17 11.86
N THR A 318 -31.57 -30.05 10.55
CA THR A 318 -32.68 -30.05 9.63
C THR A 318 -32.54 -31.28 8.74
N ASP A 319 -33.35 -32.27 9.07
CA ASP A 319 -33.59 -33.51 8.33
C ASP A 319 -32.44 -34.54 8.20
N HIS A 320 -32.73 -35.70 8.70
CA HIS A 320 -31.93 -36.93 8.83
C HIS A 320 -31.36 -37.53 7.52
N VAL A 321 -31.16 -36.79 6.43
CA VAL A 321 -30.82 -37.41 5.12
C VAL A 321 -29.57 -36.86 4.44
N SER A 322 -28.93 -35.78 4.88
CA SER A 322 -27.62 -35.39 4.32
C SER A 322 -26.96 -34.31 5.17
N GLY A 323 -25.81 -34.64 5.74
CA GLY A 323 -24.79 -33.74 6.30
C GLY A 323 -25.26 -32.35 6.74
N GLY A 324 -25.31 -32.12 8.06
CA GLY A 324 -25.74 -30.81 8.59
C GLY A 324 -24.99 -29.64 8.02
N VAL A 325 -25.63 -28.47 7.94
CA VAL A 325 -25.03 -27.24 7.45
C VAL A 325 -24.38 -26.48 8.61
N PRO A 326 -23.11 -26.04 8.53
CA PRO A 326 -22.48 -25.24 9.56
C PRO A 326 -23.27 -23.95 9.82
N ARG A 327 -23.35 -23.56 11.05
CA ARG A 327 -24.08 -22.37 11.47
C ARG A 327 -23.29 -21.12 11.08
N LEU A 328 -23.91 -20.20 10.34
CA LEU A 328 -23.40 -18.85 10.16
C LEU A 328 -23.39 -18.14 11.52
N LEU A 329 -22.19 -17.77 12.00
CA LEU A 329 -22.01 -17.10 13.27
C LEU A 329 -22.08 -15.58 13.11
N HIS A 330 -21.21 -15.02 12.28
CA HIS A 330 -21.14 -13.58 12.02
C HIS A 330 -20.77 -13.30 10.57
N SER A 331 -21.24 -12.14 10.06
CA SER A 331 -20.80 -11.56 8.80
C SER A 331 -20.33 -10.14 9.05
N ILE A 332 -19.03 -9.91 8.87
CA ILE A 332 -18.40 -8.61 9.04
C ILE A 332 -18.42 -7.94 7.67
N GLN A 333 -19.41 -7.10 7.45
CA GLN A 333 -19.52 -6.32 6.22
C GLN A 333 -18.48 -5.18 6.24
N HIS A 334 -17.92 -4.87 5.06
CA HIS A 334 -16.91 -3.81 4.92
C HIS A 334 -15.70 -3.99 5.86
N ALA A 335 -15.27 -5.24 6.05
CA ALA A 335 -14.02 -5.51 6.77
C ALA A 335 -12.82 -4.83 6.10
N HIS A 336 -12.85 -4.74 4.75
CA HIS A 336 -11.94 -3.94 3.92
C HIS A 336 -12.72 -3.16 2.86
N ASP A 337 -12.17 -2.02 2.43
CA ASP A 337 -12.70 -1.20 1.33
C ASP A 337 -12.25 -1.77 -0.03
N GLY A 338 -12.58 -3.02 -0.31
CA GLY A 338 -12.21 -3.74 -1.53
C GLY A 338 -11.93 -5.22 -1.27
N ALA A 339 -11.47 -5.92 -2.29
CA ALA A 339 -11.23 -7.36 -2.21
C ALA A 339 -10.23 -7.70 -1.10
N ILE A 340 -10.55 -8.72 -0.31
CA ILE A 340 -9.61 -9.27 0.68
C ILE A 340 -8.63 -10.17 -0.06
N GLY A 341 -7.34 -9.88 0.09
CA GLY A 341 -6.25 -10.63 -0.55
C GLY A 341 -5.98 -11.96 0.15
N SER A 342 -5.86 -11.93 1.47
CA SER A 342 -5.70 -13.14 2.28
C SER A 342 -6.12 -12.92 3.74
N ILE A 343 -6.46 -14.03 4.40
CA ILE A 343 -6.74 -14.09 5.83
C ILE A 343 -6.01 -15.29 6.44
N GLU A 344 -5.56 -15.15 7.69
CA GLU A 344 -4.93 -16.23 8.43
C GLU A 344 -5.11 -16.04 9.94
N PHE A 345 -5.46 -17.10 10.68
CA PHE A 345 -5.45 -17.06 12.13
C PHE A 345 -4.03 -17.20 12.67
N VAL A 346 -3.72 -16.43 13.69
CA VAL A 346 -2.45 -16.58 14.41
C VAL A 346 -2.50 -17.88 15.21
N PRO A 347 -1.55 -18.81 15.01
CA PRO A 347 -1.57 -20.11 15.66
C PRO A 347 -1.64 -20.00 17.19
N GLY A 348 -2.62 -20.70 17.79
CA GLY A 348 -2.84 -20.74 19.24
C GLY A 348 -3.36 -19.44 19.87
N GLN A 349 -3.77 -18.46 19.08
CA GLN A 349 -4.28 -17.18 19.58
C GLN A 349 -5.65 -16.84 18.98
N PRO A 350 -6.50 -16.11 19.72
CA PRO A 350 -7.80 -15.65 19.22
C PRO A 350 -7.66 -14.40 18.31
N LEU A 351 -6.71 -14.43 17.39
CA LEU A 351 -6.39 -13.33 16.49
C LEU A 351 -6.44 -13.78 15.03
N LEU A 352 -7.18 -13.04 14.22
CA LEU A 352 -7.20 -13.18 12.77
C LEU A 352 -6.50 -11.99 12.14
N ILE A 353 -5.66 -12.23 11.15
CA ILE A 353 -5.02 -11.20 10.34
C ILE A 353 -5.63 -11.21 8.96
N SER A 354 -5.87 -10.03 8.40
CA SER A 354 -6.40 -9.87 7.04
C SER A 354 -5.68 -8.78 6.29
N THR A 355 -5.49 -8.99 4.98
CA THR A 355 -4.99 -7.97 4.05
C THR A 355 -6.01 -7.72 2.95
N GLY A 356 -6.12 -6.47 2.50
CA GLY A 356 -7.07 -6.08 1.47
C GLY A 356 -6.46 -5.24 0.35
N ALA A 357 -7.20 -5.14 -0.75
CA ALA A 357 -6.87 -4.28 -1.88
C ALA A 357 -6.89 -2.78 -1.53
N ASP A 358 -7.45 -2.43 -0.36
CA ASP A 358 -7.41 -1.10 0.23
C ASP A 358 -6.03 -0.73 0.83
N ASN A 359 -5.00 -1.55 0.56
CA ASN A 359 -3.66 -1.39 1.09
C ASN A 359 -3.66 -1.33 2.64
N ALA A 360 -4.48 -2.17 3.26
CA ALA A 360 -4.61 -2.27 4.70
C ALA A 360 -4.27 -3.67 5.21
N LEU A 361 -3.62 -3.69 6.36
CA LEU A 361 -3.36 -4.86 7.19
C LEU A 361 -4.12 -4.69 8.49
N LYS A 362 -5.07 -5.57 8.79
CA LYS A 362 -5.93 -5.49 9.97
C LYS A 362 -5.78 -6.72 10.84
N GLN A 363 -5.82 -6.51 12.14
CA GLN A 363 -5.81 -7.54 13.17
C GLN A 363 -7.15 -7.54 13.90
N TRP A 364 -7.83 -8.68 13.91
CA TRP A 364 -9.13 -8.88 14.50
C TRP A 364 -9.00 -9.72 15.76
N PHE A 365 -9.61 -9.27 16.84
CA PHE A 365 -9.60 -9.96 18.13
C PHE A 365 -10.96 -10.59 18.43
N PHE A 366 -10.93 -11.85 18.80
CA PHE A 366 -12.09 -12.66 19.20
C PHE A 366 -12.14 -12.76 20.72
N GLU A 367 -12.85 -11.86 21.36
CA GLU A 367 -12.99 -11.81 22.82
C GLU A 367 -13.79 -13.01 23.35
N SER A 368 -14.83 -13.41 22.61
CA SER A 368 -15.67 -14.57 22.92
C SER A 368 -16.02 -15.30 21.61
N PRO A 369 -16.26 -16.62 21.66
CA PRO A 369 -16.73 -17.38 20.50
C PRO A 369 -18.04 -16.86 19.90
N THR A 370 -18.91 -16.26 20.72
CA THR A 370 -20.26 -15.83 20.33
C THR A 370 -20.38 -14.38 19.95
N LEU A 371 -19.40 -13.54 20.30
CA LEU A 371 -19.40 -12.11 19.97
C LEU A 371 -18.71 -11.84 18.64
N PRO A 372 -19.16 -10.82 17.88
CA PRO A 372 -18.46 -10.43 16.66
C PRO A 372 -17.05 -9.95 16.98
N PRO A 373 -16.05 -10.32 16.17
CA PRO A 373 -14.68 -9.85 16.38
C PRO A 373 -14.56 -8.36 16.14
N ARG A 374 -13.64 -7.72 16.86
CA ARG A 374 -13.33 -6.30 16.71
C ARG A 374 -11.95 -6.08 16.16
N VAL A 375 -11.75 -4.99 15.44
CA VAL A 375 -10.42 -4.56 14.99
C VAL A 375 -9.60 -4.16 16.22
N LEU A 376 -8.51 -4.88 16.46
CA LEU A 376 -7.58 -4.58 17.55
C LEU A 376 -6.56 -3.53 17.11
N LYS A 377 -5.94 -3.74 15.95
CA LYS A 377 -4.95 -2.86 15.34
C LYS A 377 -5.08 -2.88 13.82
N SER A 378 -4.69 -1.79 13.19
CA SER A 378 -4.65 -1.70 11.74
C SER A 378 -3.46 -0.85 11.27
N ARG A 379 -2.98 -1.18 10.10
CA ARG A 379 -2.07 -0.36 9.30
C ARG A 379 -2.68 -0.19 7.92
N SER A 380 -2.72 1.03 7.46
CA SER A 380 -3.25 1.34 6.13
C SER A 380 -2.36 2.34 5.42
N GLY A 381 -2.28 2.21 4.13
CA GLY A 381 -1.69 3.18 3.22
C GLY A 381 -2.74 3.78 2.29
N HIS A 382 -2.31 4.44 1.22
CA HIS A 382 -3.23 4.86 0.17
C HIS A 382 -3.74 3.64 -0.61
N ALA A 383 -5.06 3.57 -0.81
CA ALA A 383 -5.69 2.52 -1.62
C ALA A 383 -5.51 2.78 -3.13
N MET A 384 -5.30 4.04 -3.51
CA MET A 384 -5.09 4.47 -4.89
C MET A 384 -3.76 5.24 -5.00
N PRO A 385 -3.14 5.33 -6.19
CA PRO A 385 -1.91 6.09 -6.37
C PRO A 385 -2.06 7.54 -5.92
N PRO A 386 -1.12 8.09 -5.15
CA PRO A 386 -1.11 9.50 -4.78
C PRO A 386 -0.83 10.36 -6.01
N HIS A 387 -1.52 11.50 -6.11
CA HIS A 387 -1.36 12.47 -7.19
C HIS A 387 -0.75 13.79 -6.73
N LEU A 388 -0.73 14.04 -5.41
CA LEU A 388 -0.05 15.18 -4.80
C LEU A 388 0.83 14.71 -3.66
N ILE A 389 2.09 15.14 -3.68
CA ILE A 389 3.05 14.93 -2.59
C ILE A 389 3.76 16.25 -2.29
N ARG A 390 3.96 16.55 -1.01
CA ARG A 390 4.71 17.73 -0.54
C ARG A 390 5.49 17.36 0.71
N TYR A 391 6.74 17.74 0.80
CA TYR A 391 7.44 17.69 2.07
C TYR A 391 6.71 18.55 3.09
N TYR A 392 6.68 18.11 4.33
CA TYR A 392 6.10 18.84 5.44
C TYR A 392 7.19 19.19 6.45
N GLY A 393 7.41 20.49 6.64
CA GLY A 393 8.54 21.00 7.42
C GLY A 393 9.82 21.12 6.61
N ASP A 394 10.83 21.76 7.22
CA ASP A 394 12.10 22.07 6.58
C ASP A 394 13.15 20.98 6.83
N ASP A 395 12.83 19.98 7.68
CA ASP A 395 13.74 18.90 8.08
C ASP A 395 13.73 17.69 7.14
N GLY A 396 12.86 17.66 6.14
CA GLY A 396 12.74 16.56 5.18
C GLY A 396 12.29 15.22 5.78
N ARG A 397 11.76 15.19 7.02
CA ARG A 397 11.43 13.95 7.74
C ARG A 397 9.98 13.49 7.56
N ALA A 398 9.12 14.38 7.14
CA ALA A 398 7.71 14.11 6.91
C ALA A 398 7.27 14.58 5.54
N MET A 399 6.23 13.94 5.01
CA MET A 399 5.67 14.23 3.70
C MET A 399 4.15 14.16 3.79
N LEU A 400 3.46 15.15 3.25
CA LEU A 400 2.02 15.11 3.02
C LEU A 400 1.75 14.47 1.65
N SER A 401 0.78 13.59 1.62
CA SER A 401 0.38 12.84 0.43
C SER A 401 -1.12 12.82 0.31
N ALA A 402 -1.64 13.19 -0.86
CA ALA A 402 -3.06 13.12 -1.18
C ALA A 402 -3.28 12.20 -2.39
N SER A 403 -4.32 11.38 -2.32
CA SER A 403 -4.63 10.37 -3.32
C SER A 403 -6.08 10.47 -3.81
N ARG A 404 -6.37 9.78 -4.91
CA ARG A 404 -7.72 9.63 -5.44
C ARG A 404 -8.64 8.80 -4.56
N ASP A 405 -8.11 8.09 -3.55
CA ASP A 405 -8.87 7.44 -2.49
C ASP A 405 -9.54 8.42 -1.51
N ARG A 406 -9.38 9.73 -1.76
CA ARG A 406 -9.94 10.84 -0.98
C ARG A 406 -9.36 10.94 0.43
N SER A 407 -8.21 10.34 0.69
CA SER A 407 -7.47 10.47 1.94
C SER A 407 -6.30 11.43 1.83
N LEU A 408 -6.01 12.11 2.94
CA LEU A 408 -4.81 12.92 3.14
C LEU A 408 -3.97 12.26 4.22
N ARG A 409 -2.71 11.96 3.92
CA ARG A 409 -1.80 11.26 4.83
C ARG A 409 -0.54 12.06 5.09
N CYS A 410 -0.04 11.92 6.30
CA CYS A 410 1.29 12.35 6.67
C CYS A 410 2.18 11.11 6.80
N LEU A 411 3.16 11.00 5.92
CA LEU A 411 4.10 9.88 5.85
C LEU A 411 5.43 10.29 6.47
N SER A 412 5.93 9.48 7.39
CA SER A 412 7.25 9.71 7.98
C SER A 412 8.32 8.95 7.19
N ILE A 413 9.36 9.67 6.76
CA ILE A 413 10.50 9.08 6.04
C ILE A 413 11.39 8.28 7.00
N VAL A 414 11.46 8.68 8.28
CA VAL A 414 12.35 8.06 9.27
C VAL A 414 11.75 6.80 9.89
N ARG A 415 10.48 6.87 10.32
CA ARG A 415 9.80 5.77 11.01
C ARG A 415 8.38 5.61 10.51
N ASP A 416 8.07 4.49 9.89
CA ASP A 416 6.72 4.17 9.41
C ASP A 416 5.65 4.27 10.52
N SER A 417 5.99 3.89 11.76
CA SER A 417 5.06 3.99 12.90
C SER A 417 4.55 5.40 13.21
N ARG A 418 5.18 6.43 12.67
CA ARG A 418 4.74 7.84 12.78
C ARG A 418 3.86 8.29 11.61
N SER A 419 3.71 7.46 10.59
CA SER A 419 2.80 7.72 9.48
C SER A 419 1.34 7.55 9.94
N PHE A 420 0.45 8.43 9.48
CA PHE A 420 -0.98 8.42 9.84
C PHE A 420 -1.82 9.08 8.76
N GLU A 421 -3.11 8.76 8.77
CA GLU A 421 -4.12 9.46 7.99
C GLU A 421 -4.68 10.64 8.80
N LEU A 422 -4.90 11.77 8.14
CA LEU A 422 -5.60 12.90 8.75
C LEU A 422 -7.11 12.62 8.71
N SER A 423 -7.73 12.63 9.88
CA SER A 423 -9.15 12.30 10.03
C SER A 423 -10.05 13.39 9.45
N GLN A 424 -11.03 13.00 8.66
CA GLN A 424 -12.10 13.86 8.15
C GLN A 424 -13.30 13.96 9.12
N GLY A 425 -13.09 13.63 10.39
CA GLY A 425 -14.11 13.55 11.42
C GLY A 425 -14.62 12.12 11.62
N SER A 426 -15.74 11.97 12.32
CA SER A 426 -16.32 10.68 12.65
C SER A 426 -17.15 10.10 11.48
N ILE A 427 -16.51 9.82 10.33
CA ILE A 427 -17.20 9.34 9.12
C ILE A 427 -17.91 8.01 9.39
N GLU A 428 -17.24 7.05 10.04
CA GLU A 428 -17.84 5.74 10.36
C GLU A 428 -19.09 5.87 11.23
N SER A 429 -19.03 6.69 12.27
CA SER A 429 -20.20 6.95 13.12
C SER A 429 -21.34 7.64 12.37
N LYS A 430 -21.02 8.55 11.44
CA LYS A 430 -22.00 9.21 10.57
C LYS A 430 -22.59 8.24 9.56
N SER A 431 -21.76 7.39 8.97
CA SER A 431 -22.15 6.34 8.04
C SER A 431 -23.20 5.41 8.68
N HIS A 432 -22.93 4.90 9.88
CA HIS A 432 -23.88 4.07 10.62
C HIS A 432 -25.20 4.79 10.92
N LYS A 433 -25.14 6.06 11.34
CA LYS A 433 -26.35 6.85 11.65
C LYS A 433 -27.21 7.16 10.42
N LEU A 434 -26.57 7.38 9.29
CA LEU A 434 -27.24 7.76 8.04
C LEU A 434 -27.58 6.56 7.15
N ALA A 435 -27.12 5.35 7.51
CA ALA A 435 -27.20 4.14 6.72
C ALA A 435 -26.67 4.33 5.27
N VAL A 436 -25.57 5.11 5.14
CA VAL A 436 -24.92 5.43 3.88
C VAL A 436 -23.49 4.92 3.92
N GLU A 437 -22.95 4.49 2.80
CA GLU A 437 -21.58 4.02 2.71
C GLU A 437 -20.56 5.09 3.16
N ALA A 438 -19.58 4.69 3.97
CA ALA A 438 -18.57 5.62 4.52
C ALA A 438 -17.78 6.36 3.43
N SER A 439 -17.54 5.70 2.30
CA SER A 439 -16.85 6.27 1.14
C SER A 439 -17.59 7.49 0.55
N SER A 440 -18.92 7.50 0.58
CA SER A 440 -19.73 8.61 0.06
C SER A 440 -19.67 9.88 0.92
N LEU A 441 -19.31 9.74 2.19
CA LEU A 441 -19.17 10.84 3.14
C LEU A 441 -17.79 11.48 3.16
N LYS A 442 -16.79 10.85 2.51
CA LYS A 442 -15.45 11.44 2.34
C LYS A 442 -15.50 12.63 1.40
N LEU A 443 -14.65 13.62 1.64
CA LEU A 443 -14.43 14.74 0.73
C LEU A 443 -14.08 14.24 -0.67
N THR A 444 -14.35 15.04 -1.69
CA THR A 444 -13.90 14.76 -3.05
C THR A 444 -12.35 14.78 -3.16
N PRO A 445 -11.74 14.24 -4.21
CA PRO A 445 -10.29 14.24 -4.34
C PRO A 445 -9.67 15.62 -4.21
N THR A 446 -8.55 15.72 -3.49
CA THR A 446 -7.81 16.96 -3.27
C THR A 446 -7.26 17.49 -4.59
N THR A 447 -7.48 18.75 -4.92
CA THR A 447 -6.97 19.41 -6.13
C THR A 447 -5.69 20.20 -5.86
N SER A 448 -5.58 20.82 -4.69
CA SER A 448 -4.39 21.57 -4.28
C SER A 448 -4.14 21.41 -2.79
N LEU A 449 -2.87 21.45 -2.42
CA LEU A 449 -2.38 21.30 -1.06
C LEU A 449 -1.28 22.31 -0.78
N SER A 450 -1.45 23.10 0.26
CA SER A 450 -0.48 24.08 0.73
C SER A 450 -0.36 24.04 2.26
N TYR A 451 0.79 24.39 2.81
CA TYR A 451 1.01 24.37 4.25
C TYR A 451 2.03 25.44 4.70
N SER A 452 2.00 25.75 6.00
CA SER A 452 3.06 26.50 6.69
C SER A 452 3.23 25.97 8.11
N THR A 453 4.46 25.58 8.47
CA THR A 453 4.75 25.00 9.79
C THR A 453 5.00 26.04 10.89
N LEU A 454 5.17 27.33 10.53
CA LEU A 454 5.52 28.41 11.46
C LEU A 454 4.52 28.57 12.62
N ARG A 455 3.24 28.34 12.36
CA ARG A 455 2.15 28.46 13.34
C ARG A 455 1.44 27.14 13.65
N SER A 456 2.07 26.00 13.34
CA SER A 456 1.50 24.66 13.54
C SER A 456 1.15 24.32 14.98
N ARG A 457 1.67 25.09 15.96
CA ARG A 457 1.36 24.95 17.38
C ARG A 457 0.15 25.76 17.82
N ASP A 458 -0.17 26.82 17.08
CA ASP A 458 -1.15 27.82 17.46
C ASP A 458 -2.51 27.56 16.80
N TRP A 459 -2.52 27.21 15.51
CA TRP A 459 -3.74 26.90 14.72
C TRP A 459 -3.45 25.94 13.57
N ASP A 460 -4.42 25.74 12.68
CA ASP A 460 -4.31 24.86 11.52
C ASP A 460 -3.17 25.30 10.60
N ASP A 461 -2.45 24.31 10.09
CA ASP A 461 -1.20 24.50 9.37
C ASP A 461 -1.24 24.02 7.91
N VAL A 462 -2.29 23.28 7.52
CA VAL A 462 -2.49 22.78 6.16
C VAL A 462 -3.81 23.28 5.60
N LEU A 463 -3.81 23.64 4.32
CA LEU A 463 -4.96 24.10 3.55
C LEU A 463 -5.12 23.20 2.31
N THR A 464 -6.34 22.71 2.07
CA THR A 464 -6.66 21.91 0.88
C THR A 464 -7.89 22.44 0.17
N THR A 465 -7.89 22.31 -1.16
CA THR A 465 -9.07 22.42 -1.99
C THR A 465 -9.42 21.07 -2.59
N HIS A 466 -10.68 20.86 -2.90
CA HIS A 466 -11.22 19.60 -3.36
C HIS A 466 -12.01 19.78 -4.66
N ALA A 467 -12.05 18.74 -5.48
CA ALA A 467 -12.70 18.79 -6.79
C ALA A 467 -14.21 19.13 -6.65
N ASN A 468 -14.63 20.18 -7.35
CA ASN A 468 -16.01 20.65 -7.38
C ASN A 468 -16.58 21.08 -5.99
N ASP A 469 -15.73 21.41 -5.04
CA ASP A 469 -16.15 21.92 -3.74
C ASP A 469 -16.12 23.47 -3.71
N LYS A 470 -17.12 24.05 -3.07
CA LYS A 470 -17.21 25.49 -2.80
C LYS A 470 -16.45 25.91 -1.54
N HIS A 471 -15.90 24.94 -0.83
CA HIS A 471 -15.20 25.12 0.42
C HIS A 471 -13.76 24.69 0.29
N ALA A 472 -12.86 25.45 0.90
CA ALA A 472 -11.52 24.99 1.21
C ALA A 472 -11.48 24.54 2.68
N HIS A 473 -10.67 23.54 2.96
CA HIS A 473 -10.60 22.87 4.26
C HIS A 473 -9.24 23.08 4.90
N THR A 474 -9.23 23.34 6.20
CA THR A 474 -8.01 23.47 7.00
C THR A 474 -7.82 22.23 7.86
N TRP A 475 -6.55 21.88 8.09
CA TRP A 475 -6.16 20.68 8.82
C TRP A 475 -5.05 20.99 9.80
N THR A 476 -5.02 20.23 10.89
CA THR A 476 -3.94 20.25 11.87
C THR A 476 -3.18 18.94 11.83
N VAL A 477 -1.95 18.96 11.37
CA VAL A 477 -1.08 17.75 11.33
C VAL A 477 -0.79 17.26 12.74
N ARG A 478 -0.59 18.17 13.69
CA ARG A 478 -0.35 17.85 15.10
C ARG A 478 -1.50 17.06 15.73
N ASN A 479 -2.73 17.49 15.52
CA ASN A 479 -3.94 16.85 16.07
C ASN A 479 -4.53 15.77 15.14
N LYS A 480 -3.96 15.62 13.94
CA LYS A 480 -4.32 14.60 12.94
C LYS A 480 -5.78 14.67 12.48
N HIS A 481 -6.35 15.83 12.41
CA HIS A 481 -7.74 15.98 11.98
C HIS A 481 -7.98 17.25 11.16
N MET A 482 -9.10 17.24 10.43
CA MET A 482 -9.66 18.39 9.72
C MET A 482 -10.42 19.30 10.69
N ASN A 483 -10.30 20.61 10.50
CA ASN A 483 -11.12 21.57 11.23
C ASN A 483 -12.59 21.49 10.75
N PRO A 484 -13.58 21.54 11.64
CA PRO A 484 -14.98 21.57 11.25
C PRO A 484 -15.39 22.86 10.55
N ASN A 485 -14.68 23.97 10.77
CA ASN A 485 -14.93 25.24 10.10
C ASN A 485 -14.31 25.21 8.69
N THR A 486 -15.08 25.62 7.70
CA THR A 486 -14.68 25.64 6.29
C THR A 486 -14.57 27.07 5.77
N LEU A 487 -13.70 27.28 4.78
CA LEU A 487 -13.53 28.56 4.08
C LEU A 487 -14.42 28.57 2.83
N ASN A 488 -15.53 29.29 2.87
CA ASN A 488 -16.50 29.28 1.77
C ASN A 488 -16.17 30.36 0.72
N VAL A 489 -15.80 29.93 -0.49
CA VAL A 489 -15.48 30.86 -1.60
C VAL A 489 -16.72 31.39 -2.33
N ALA A 490 -17.86 30.72 -2.22
CA ALA A 490 -19.14 31.18 -2.79
C ALA A 490 -19.88 32.13 -1.82
N ARG A 491 -19.37 33.34 -1.63
CA ARG A 491 -19.88 34.31 -0.66
C ARG A 491 -21.30 34.82 -0.97
N SER A 492 -21.75 34.71 -2.21
CA SER A 492 -23.11 35.05 -2.62
C SER A 492 -23.93 33.79 -2.85
N LYS A 493 -25.20 33.78 -2.46
CA LYS A 493 -26.14 32.66 -2.74
C LYS A 493 -26.30 32.37 -4.24
N ARG A 494 -25.96 33.33 -5.11
CA ARG A 494 -25.99 33.17 -6.58
C ARG A 494 -24.65 32.76 -7.18
N SER A 495 -23.55 32.76 -6.38
CA SER A 495 -22.24 32.34 -6.88
C SER A 495 -22.16 30.83 -6.98
N SER A 496 -21.78 30.32 -8.16
CA SER A 496 -21.44 28.92 -8.42
C SER A 496 -19.94 28.67 -8.35
N ALA A 497 -19.14 29.62 -7.85
CA ALA A 497 -17.70 29.53 -7.77
C ALA A 497 -17.26 28.33 -6.95
N VAL A 498 -16.27 27.62 -7.48
CA VAL A 498 -15.64 26.44 -6.89
C VAL A 498 -14.20 26.79 -6.53
N ALA A 499 -13.70 26.24 -5.44
CA ALA A 499 -12.29 26.37 -5.04
C ALA A 499 -11.39 25.54 -5.99
N THR A 500 -10.41 26.20 -6.62
CA THR A 500 -9.52 25.56 -7.60
C THR A 500 -8.14 25.27 -7.02
N THR A 501 -7.56 26.24 -6.32
CA THR A 501 -6.20 26.14 -5.77
C THR A 501 -6.09 26.80 -4.40
N SER A 502 -5.02 26.47 -3.68
CA SER A 502 -4.79 26.91 -2.31
C SER A 502 -3.33 27.33 -2.08
N CYS A 503 -3.14 28.42 -1.33
CA CYS A 503 -1.84 28.86 -0.88
C CYS A 503 -1.91 29.33 0.57
N VAL A 504 -1.01 28.87 1.42
CA VAL A 504 -0.80 29.40 2.78
C VAL A 504 0.35 30.39 2.73
N SER A 505 0.14 31.59 3.27
CA SER A 505 1.17 32.62 3.34
C SER A 505 2.42 32.14 4.10
N ALA A 506 3.58 32.70 3.78
CA ALA A 506 4.83 32.31 4.42
C ALA A 506 4.78 32.43 5.95
N CYS A 507 4.11 33.46 6.49
CA CYS A 507 3.93 33.65 7.93
C CYS A 507 2.92 32.69 8.59
N GLY A 508 2.17 31.89 7.82
CA GLY A 508 1.15 30.95 8.32
C GLY A 508 -0.13 31.59 8.85
N ASN A 509 -0.33 32.91 8.67
CA ASN A 509 -1.50 33.63 9.19
C ASN A 509 -2.67 33.68 8.22
N PHE A 510 -2.41 33.57 6.91
CA PHE A 510 -3.40 33.77 5.87
C PHE A 510 -3.49 32.57 4.93
N ALA A 511 -4.72 32.22 4.59
CA ALA A 511 -5.07 31.28 3.55
C ALA A 511 -5.56 32.04 2.32
N LEU A 512 -5.01 31.75 1.14
CA LEU A 512 -5.50 32.25 -0.13
C LEU A 512 -6.11 31.10 -0.89
N VAL A 513 -7.32 31.29 -1.40
CA VAL A 513 -8.06 30.27 -2.14
C VAL A 513 -8.45 30.85 -3.49
N GLY A 514 -7.95 30.26 -4.56
CA GLY A 514 -8.31 30.58 -5.94
C GLY A 514 -9.66 29.98 -6.31
N THR A 515 -10.37 30.66 -7.19
CA THR A 515 -11.73 30.28 -7.58
C THR A 515 -11.85 30.09 -9.09
N SER A 516 -12.90 29.35 -9.48
CA SER A 516 -13.22 29.09 -10.89
C SER A 516 -13.71 30.32 -11.68
N ASP A 517 -14.04 31.41 -10.99
CA ASP A 517 -14.49 32.67 -11.58
C ASP A 517 -13.43 33.78 -11.57
N GLY A 518 -12.15 33.40 -11.40
CA GLY A 518 -11.01 34.32 -11.52
C GLY A 518 -10.79 35.21 -10.30
N ARG A 519 -11.26 34.86 -9.14
CA ARG A 519 -11.01 35.55 -7.88
C ARG A 519 -10.10 34.76 -6.97
N VAL A 520 -9.39 35.47 -6.10
CA VAL A 520 -8.68 34.87 -4.98
C VAL A 520 -9.21 35.44 -3.68
N GLU A 521 -9.69 34.57 -2.80
CA GLU A 521 -10.26 34.94 -1.50
C GLU A 521 -9.23 34.71 -0.40
N MET A 522 -8.93 35.75 0.39
CA MET A 522 -7.99 35.68 1.51
C MET A 522 -8.75 35.55 2.84
N TYR A 523 -8.35 34.56 3.62
CA TYR A 523 -8.89 34.28 4.96
C TYR A 523 -7.77 34.31 6.00
N ASN A 524 -8.13 34.61 7.23
CA ASN A 524 -7.25 34.41 8.37
C ASN A 524 -7.31 32.94 8.80
N MET A 525 -6.16 32.28 8.93
CA MET A 525 -6.07 30.84 9.26
C MET A 525 -6.60 30.51 10.67
N GLN A 526 -6.43 31.42 11.64
CA GLN A 526 -6.88 31.24 13.01
C GLN A 526 -8.39 31.37 13.17
N SER A 527 -8.97 32.46 12.63
CA SER A 527 -10.39 32.83 12.84
C SER A 527 -11.30 32.37 11.71
N HIS A 528 -10.77 31.88 10.58
CA HIS A 528 -11.49 31.57 9.34
C HIS A 528 -12.29 32.73 8.77
N ILE A 529 -12.05 33.98 9.25
CA ILE A 529 -12.74 35.17 8.79
C ILE A 529 -12.09 35.62 7.47
N HIS A 530 -12.96 35.87 6.50
CA HIS A 530 -12.55 36.50 5.23
C HIS A 530 -11.97 37.89 5.47
N ARG A 531 -10.86 38.18 4.77
CA ARG A 531 -10.17 39.47 4.89
C ARG A 531 -10.24 40.30 3.62
N ARG A 532 -9.92 39.73 2.48
CA ARG A 532 -9.81 40.45 1.19
C ARG A 532 -10.12 39.55 0.01
N THR A 533 -10.45 40.17 -1.12
CA THR A 533 -10.61 39.52 -2.42
C THR A 533 -9.69 40.17 -3.43
N PHE A 534 -8.95 39.38 -4.16
CA PHE A 534 -8.13 39.80 -5.30
C PHE A 534 -8.92 39.53 -6.59
N HIS A 535 -9.02 40.53 -7.46
CA HIS A 535 -9.76 40.42 -8.70
C HIS A 535 -8.81 40.40 -9.89
N THR A 536 -8.81 39.32 -10.69
CA THR A 536 -7.99 39.22 -11.90
C THR A 536 -8.56 40.00 -13.08
N GLU A 537 -9.80 40.55 -12.95
CA GLU A 537 -10.55 41.25 -14.00
C GLU A 537 -10.98 40.32 -15.16
N SER A 538 -10.62 39.07 -15.11
CA SER A 538 -11.10 38.03 -16.01
C SER A 538 -11.94 37.02 -15.26
N SER A 539 -12.89 36.37 -15.94
CA SER A 539 -13.69 35.27 -15.38
C SER A 539 -13.02 33.89 -15.62
N VAL A 540 -11.74 33.88 -15.96
CA VAL A 540 -10.97 32.66 -16.23
C VAL A 540 -10.56 32.03 -14.91
N PRO A 541 -10.68 30.70 -14.74
CA PRO A 541 -10.30 30.02 -13.51
C PRO A 541 -8.84 30.28 -13.11
N VAL A 542 -8.62 30.49 -11.82
CA VAL A 542 -7.29 30.56 -11.23
C VAL A 542 -6.67 29.17 -11.25
N SER A 543 -5.49 29.03 -11.84
CA SER A 543 -4.77 27.76 -11.93
C SER A 543 -3.90 27.51 -10.70
N ASP A 544 -3.10 28.52 -10.27
CA ASP A 544 -2.28 28.39 -9.05
C ASP A 544 -1.98 29.76 -8.43
N ILE A 545 -1.52 29.76 -7.19
CA ILE A 545 -1.20 30.96 -6.38
C ILE A 545 0.11 30.72 -5.66
N CYS A 546 0.99 31.71 -5.64
CA CYS A 546 2.15 31.73 -4.74
C CYS A 546 2.35 33.11 -4.13
N CYS A 547 2.88 33.13 -2.89
CA CYS A 547 3.22 34.36 -2.18
C CYS A 547 4.71 34.35 -1.83
N ASP A 548 5.36 35.49 -1.97
CA ASP A 548 6.76 35.65 -1.60
C ASP A 548 7.03 35.40 -0.10
N ALA A 549 8.28 35.21 0.26
CA ALA A 549 8.69 34.89 1.62
C ALA A 549 8.35 36.03 2.63
N LEU A 550 8.29 37.28 2.17
CA LEU A 550 8.02 38.47 2.98
C LEU A 550 6.54 38.84 3.01
N ASN A 551 5.67 38.15 2.26
CA ASN A 551 4.26 38.46 2.07
C ASN A 551 4.04 39.88 1.52
N GLN A 552 4.83 40.31 0.56
CA GLN A 552 4.67 41.59 -0.13
C GLN A 552 3.92 41.41 -1.46
N VAL A 553 4.26 40.35 -2.20
CA VAL A 553 3.73 40.08 -3.52
C VAL A 553 2.94 38.77 -3.52
N CYS A 554 1.75 38.81 -4.09
CA CYS A 554 0.97 37.61 -4.41
C CYS A 554 0.93 37.45 -5.93
N LEU A 555 1.46 36.35 -6.44
CA LEU A 555 1.40 35.99 -7.85
C LEU A 555 0.26 34.98 -8.05
N VAL A 556 -0.62 35.28 -9.00
CA VAL A 556 -1.79 34.49 -9.36
C VAL A 556 -1.71 34.14 -10.82
N SER A 557 -1.74 32.87 -11.17
CA SER A 557 -1.82 32.38 -12.55
C SER A 557 -3.25 31.97 -12.90
N THR A 558 -3.62 32.20 -14.14
CA THR A 558 -4.91 31.81 -14.71
C THR A 558 -4.74 30.81 -15.84
N GLN A 559 -5.78 30.05 -16.16
CA GLN A 559 -5.71 28.99 -17.19
C GLN A 559 -5.43 29.51 -18.59
N ASP A 560 -5.67 30.78 -18.88
CA ASP A 560 -5.36 31.46 -20.15
C ASP A 560 -3.89 31.87 -20.29
N GLY A 561 -3.07 31.64 -19.27
CA GLY A 561 -1.66 31.98 -19.25
C GLY A 561 -1.35 33.37 -18.72
N ALA A 562 -2.31 34.11 -18.19
CA ALA A 562 -2.03 35.38 -17.56
C ALA A 562 -1.45 35.21 -16.14
N LEU A 563 -0.43 36.02 -15.84
CA LEU A 563 0.22 36.11 -14.54
C LEU A 563 -0.10 37.48 -13.94
N HIS A 564 -0.87 37.49 -12.86
CA HIS A 564 -1.29 38.70 -12.18
C HIS A 564 -0.49 38.91 -10.90
N TYR A 565 0.16 40.03 -10.78
CA TYR A 565 0.91 40.44 -9.60
C TYR A 565 0.05 41.38 -8.75
N PHE A 566 -0.14 41.01 -7.49
CA PHE A 566 -0.87 41.80 -6.53
C PHE A 566 0.00 42.20 -5.34
N ASP A 567 -0.22 43.39 -4.81
CA ASP A 567 0.23 43.72 -3.47
C ASP A 567 -0.56 42.89 -2.45
N PHE A 568 0.15 42.16 -1.60
CA PHE A 568 -0.43 41.19 -0.69
C PHE A 568 -1.41 41.85 0.31
N PHE A 569 -1.05 43.01 0.85
CA PHE A 569 -1.82 43.65 1.89
C PHE A 569 -2.95 44.56 1.35
N SER A 570 -2.73 45.26 0.25
CA SER A 570 -3.79 46.13 -0.31
C SER A 570 -4.74 45.36 -1.24
N ALA A 571 -4.31 44.19 -1.75
CA ALA A 571 -4.98 43.42 -2.81
C ALA A 571 -5.08 44.21 -4.14
N GLN A 572 -4.29 45.27 -4.30
CA GLN A 572 -4.24 46.04 -5.55
C GLN A 572 -3.38 45.30 -6.59
N LYS A 573 -3.88 45.31 -7.81
CA LYS A 573 -3.15 44.74 -8.94
C LYS A 573 -1.99 45.67 -9.33
N VAL A 574 -0.78 45.11 -9.33
CA VAL A 574 0.46 45.86 -9.62
C VAL A 574 0.84 45.73 -11.09
N ALA A 575 0.73 44.52 -11.64
CA ALA A 575 1.10 44.23 -13.03
C ALA A 575 0.38 42.98 -13.53
N THR A 576 0.36 42.83 -14.85
CA THR A 576 -0.08 41.60 -15.53
C THR A 576 0.90 41.28 -16.64
N GLU A 577 1.34 40.03 -16.70
CA GLU A 577 2.15 39.49 -17.77
C GLU A 577 1.43 38.29 -18.39
N SER A 578 1.67 38.03 -19.66
CA SER A 578 1.09 36.88 -20.34
C SER A 578 2.17 35.89 -20.75
N MET A 579 1.93 34.62 -20.43
CA MET A 579 2.74 33.52 -20.94
C MET A 579 2.22 33.06 -22.30
N PRO A 580 3.07 32.40 -23.12
CA PRO A 580 2.67 31.96 -24.48
C PRO A 580 1.52 30.95 -24.48
N ALA A 581 1.31 30.23 -23.39
CA ALA A 581 0.30 29.18 -23.22
C ALA A 581 -0.32 29.22 -21.82
N GLY A 582 -1.40 28.47 -21.64
CA GLY A 582 -2.08 28.31 -20.36
C GLY A 582 -1.15 27.86 -19.24
N CYS A 583 -1.32 28.39 -18.04
CA CYS A 583 -0.55 28.03 -16.86
C CYS A 583 -1.24 26.91 -16.11
N SER A 584 -0.52 25.84 -15.77
CA SER A 584 -1.01 24.69 -15.00
C SER A 584 -0.55 24.70 -13.55
N GLY A 585 0.53 25.38 -13.20
CA GLY A 585 1.02 25.46 -11.83
C GLY A 585 2.16 26.44 -11.62
N LEU A 586 2.34 26.84 -10.37
CA LEU A 586 3.41 27.71 -9.88
C LEU A 586 4.16 27.02 -8.74
N ARG A 587 5.49 27.09 -8.76
CA ARG A 587 6.33 26.60 -7.65
C ARG A 587 7.35 27.64 -7.28
N LEU A 588 7.28 28.11 -6.05
CA LEU A 588 8.16 29.15 -5.52
C LEU A 588 9.34 28.53 -4.77
N HIS A 589 10.54 29.00 -5.06
CA HIS A 589 11.69 28.81 -4.19
C HIS A 589 11.81 30.01 -3.26
N ARG A 590 11.54 29.79 -1.97
CA ARG A 590 11.36 30.88 -0.98
C ARG A 590 12.62 31.71 -0.74
N GLU A 591 13.80 31.13 -0.82
CA GLU A 591 15.06 31.83 -0.53
C GLU A 591 15.54 32.72 -1.69
N SER A 592 15.30 32.30 -2.94
CA SER A 592 15.76 33.05 -4.11
C SER A 592 14.66 33.85 -4.82
N ASN A 593 13.41 33.81 -4.35
CA ASN A 593 12.25 34.40 -5.01
C ASN A 593 12.05 33.97 -6.48
N LEU A 594 12.65 32.84 -6.89
CA LEU A 594 12.43 32.25 -8.22
C LEU A 594 11.13 31.45 -8.24
N VAL A 595 10.35 31.64 -9.27
CA VAL A 595 9.08 30.91 -9.48
C VAL A 595 9.20 30.06 -10.74
N ALA A 596 8.97 28.78 -10.62
CA ALA A 596 8.78 27.90 -11.76
C ALA A 596 7.33 27.97 -12.22
N VAL A 597 7.12 28.35 -13.47
CA VAL A 597 5.83 28.41 -14.15
C VAL A 597 5.71 27.22 -15.07
N LEU A 598 4.71 26.38 -14.83
CA LEU A 598 4.41 25.22 -15.66
C LEU A 598 3.36 25.63 -16.69
N THR A 599 3.67 25.46 -17.97
CA THR A 599 2.78 25.84 -19.06
C THR A 599 2.34 24.63 -19.90
N ASP A 600 1.19 24.73 -20.54
CA ASP A 600 0.59 23.64 -21.32
C ASP A 600 1.31 23.39 -22.67
N ASP A 601 2.18 24.31 -23.09
CA ASP A 601 3.07 24.16 -24.27
C ASP A 601 4.31 23.29 -24.00
N LEU A 602 4.31 22.55 -22.89
CA LEU A 602 5.41 21.67 -22.50
C LEU A 602 6.72 22.42 -22.18
N VAL A 603 6.62 23.66 -21.77
CA VAL A 603 7.76 24.50 -21.38
C VAL A 603 7.70 24.74 -19.87
N LEU A 604 8.85 24.59 -19.22
CA LEU A 604 9.05 25.01 -17.84
C LEU A 604 9.82 26.32 -17.83
N SER A 605 9.20 27.39 -17.35
CA SER A 605 9.82 28.71 -17.30
C SER A 605 10.18 29.07 -15.86
N ILE A 606 11.38 29.60 -15.65
CA ILE A 606 11.79 30.19 -14.38
C ILE A 606 11.64 31.71 -14.47
N LEU A 607 10.84 32.25 -13.58
CA LEU A 607 10.53 33.65 -13.47
C LEU A 607 11.11 34.21 -12.17
N ASP A 608 11.73 35.36 -12.24
CA ASP A 608 12.16 36.11 -11.05
C ASP A 608 11.02 37.02 -10.59
N LEU A 609 10.56 36.83 -9.37
CA LEU A 609 9.40 37.53 -8.82
C LEU A 609 9.65 39.03 -8.61
N GLU A 610 10.92 39.43 -8.35
CA GLU A 610 11.30 40.82 -8.11
C GLU A 610 11.41 41.62 -9.42
N THR A 611 12.16 41.07 -10.36
CA THR A 611 12.36 41.73 -11.68
C THR A 611 11.20 41.49 -12.64
N ARG A 612 10.33 40.52 -12.37
CA ARG A 612 9.19 40.07 -13.18
C ARG A 612 9.61 39.60 -14.58
N ARG A 613 10.83 39.08 -14.73
CA ARG A 613 11.36 38.61 -15.99
C ARG A 613 11.57 37.10 -15.98
N VAL A 614 11.34 36.50 -17.14
CA VAL A 614 11.69 35.10 -17.36
C VAL A 614 13.20 34.98 -17.42
N ALA A 615 13.79 34.34 -16.42
CA ALA A 615 15.22 34.10 -16.31
C ALA A 615 15.68 32.95 -17.23
N ARG A 616 14.92 31.86 -17.29
CA ARG A 616 15.24 30.63 -18.04
C ARG A 616 13.98 29.95 -18.57
N ARG A 617 14.14 29.21 -19.69
CA ARG A 617 13.11 28.33 -20.24
C ARG A 617 13.69 26.96 -20.49
N PHE A 618 13.02 25.92 -20.07
CA PHE A 618 13.39 24.53 -20.27
C PHE A 618 12.38 23.85 -21.18
N THR A 619 12.88 23.21 -22.21
CA THR A 619 12.12 22.48 -23.23
C THR A 619 12.55 21.02 -23.27
N GLY A 620 11.95 20.22 -24.14
CA GLY A 620 12.33 18.81 -24.29
C GLY A 620 11.43 17.82 -23.54
N PHE A 621 10.32 18.29 -22.99
CA PHE A 621 9.28 17.42 -22.47
C PHE A 621 8.46 16.84 -23.63
N ARG A 622 8.17 15.53 -23.55
CA ARG A 622 7.33 14.82 -24.55
C ARG A 622 5.88 14.68 -24.09
N GLY A 623 5.59 15.04 -22.87
CA GLY A 623 4.27 15.01 -22.27
C GLY A 623 4.06 16.18 -21.33
N ARG A 624 2.78 16.41 -20.95
CA ARG A 624 2.40 17.49 -20.04
C ARG A 624 3.20 17.42 -18.74
N ILE A 625 3.72 18.55 -18.28
CA ILE A 625 4.41 18.67 -17.00
C ILE A 625 3.36 18.56 -15.88
N LEU A 626 3.54 17.58 -15.02
CA LEU A 626 2.61 17.32 -13.92
C LEU A 626 2.96 18.14 -12.68
N ASP A 627 4.25 18.17 -12.32
CA ASP A 627 4.73 18.93 -11.17
C ASP A 627 6.22 19.24 -11.34
N ALA A 628 6.70 20.23 -10.59
CA ALA A 628 8.11 20.57 -10.50
C ALA A 628 8.48 21.00 -9.09
N THR A 629 9.75 20.88 -8.73
CA THR A 629 10.27 21.32 -7.44
C THR A 629 11.71 21.81 -7.58
N PHE A 630 12.05 22.84 -6.81
CA PHE A 630 13.42 23.29 -6.69
C PHE A 630 14.20 22.40 -5.71
N SER A 631 15.50 22.27 -5.92
CA SER A 631 16.42 21.82 -4.87
C SER A 631 16.50 22.86 -3.76
N ALA A 632 16.87 22.43 -2.54
CA ALA A 632 16.92 23.32 -1.38
C ALA A 632 17.89 24.48 -1.55
N ASP A 633 18.95 24.30 -2.33
CA ASP A 633 19.94 25.33 -2.67
C ASP A 633 19.55 26.22 -3.86
N GLY A 634 18.39 25.98 -4.49
CA GLY A 634 17.93 26.71 -5.65
C GLY A 634 18.75 26.53 -6.93
N ARG A 635 19.68 25.56 -6.93
CA ARG A 635 20.56 25.30 -8.08
C ARG A 635 19.88 24.46 -9.17
N TRP A 636 19.09 23.48 -8.75
CA TRP A 636 18.44 22.56 -9.67
C TRP A 636 16.92 22.67 -9.60
N ILE A 637 16.29 22.33 -10.71
CA ILE A 637 14.85 22.11 -10.76
C ILE A 637 14.58 20.72 -11.31
N VAL A 638 13.74 19.98 -10.59
CA VAL A 638 13.30 18.64 -10.97
C VAL A 638 11.86 18.72 -11.42
N ALA A 639 11.55 18.18 -12.58
CA ALA A 639 10.19 18.15 -13.13
C ALA A 639 9.81 16.75 -13.57
N CYS A 640 8.54 16.39 -13.33
CA CYS A 640 7.93 15.15 -13.82
C CYS A 640 6.87 15.44 -14.88
N SER A 641 6.75 14.54 -15.85
CA SER A 641 5.83 14.68 -16.97
C SER A 641 5.08 13.38 -17.28
N THR A 642 4.00 13.48 -18.05
CA THR A 642 3.13 12.33 -18.41
C THR A 642 3.81 11.30 -19.31
N ASP A 643 5.00 11.57 -19.80
CA ASP A 643 5.85 10.63 -20.55
C ASP A 643 6.62 9.65 -19.64
N ASN A 644 6.27 9.56 -18.35
CA ASN A 644 6.95 8.80 -17.31
C ASN A 644 8.42 9.21 -17.09
N GLY A 645 8.79 10.42 -17.52
CA GLY A 645 10.12 10.99 -17.37
C GLY A 645 10.26 11.87 -16.13
N LEU A 646 11.37 11.72 -15.41
CA LEU A 646 11.84 12.63 -14.38
C LEU A 646 13.09 13.34 -14.93
N ARG A 647 13.05 14.68 -15.04
CA ARG A 647 14.12 15.49 -15.60
C ARG A 647 14.63 16.46 -14.57
N THR A 648 15.95 16.55 -14.48
CA THR A 648 16.64 17.51 -13.60
C THR A 648 17.43 18.48 -14.47
N PHE A 649 17.20 19.76 -14.25
CA PHE A 649 17.89 20.83 -14.97
C PHE A 649 18.71 21.69 -14.00
N ASP A 650 19.90 22.07 -14.41
CA ASP A 650 20.69 23.10 -13.73
C ASP A 650 20.17 24.48 -14.17
N ILE A 651 19.76 25.30 -13.19
CA ILE A 651 19.17 26.62 -13.46
C ILE A 651 20.21 27.60 -14.03
N ALA A 652 21.46 27.50 -13.58
CA ALA A 652 22.53 28.40 -14.02
C ALA A 652 22.93 28.15 -15.48
N THR A 653 23.16 26.89 -15.84
CA THR A 653 23.63 26.49 -17.18
C THR A 653 22.49 26.21 -18.15
N ALA A 654 21.26 26.04 -17.68
CA ALA A 654 20.08 25.62 -18.44
C ALA A 654 20.23 24.24 -19.11
N GLN A 655 21.12 23.40 -18.61
CA GLN A 655 21.37 22.05 -19.14
C GLN A 655 20.58 20.98 -18.38
N LEU A 656 20.20 19.94 -19.11
CA LEU A 656 19.70 18.70 -18.51
C LEU A 656 20.89 17.95 -17.92
N ILE A 657 20.76 17.56 -16.63
CA ILE A 657 21.79 16.82 -15.88
C ILE A 657 21.62 15.32 -16.10
#